data_f0d2607dc61dfbaeb649d5f1a42b4cb8
#
_entry.id   f0d2607dc61dfbaeb649d5f1a42b4cb8
#
_cell.length_a   1.000
_cell.length_b   1.000
_cell.length_c   1.000
_cell.angle_alpha   90.00
_cell.angle_beta   90.00
_cell.angle_gamma   90.00
#
_symmetry.space_group_name_H-M   'P 1'
#
loop_
_entity.id
_entity.type
_entity.pdbx_description
1 polymer ?
#
loop_
_entity_poly.entity_id
_entity_poly.type
_entity_poly.pdbx_seq_one_letter_code
_entity_poly.pdbx_strand_id
1 'polypeptide(L)'
;MAFLDDYKAHTQERAELGVPPLALTAEQTAELVELLKASPIVEQDYAMDIFENKIPAGVDDAAYVKAAFLNDVVQGKASCDAIDAVKACKILGKMLGGFNVTPLVEALKIDGEVAETAAEELKNTILVYDAFNDVKTLMDEGNTKAKEVVESWANGEWFTNKPALEDEITVTVYKIPGETNTDDLSPASEAFTRADIPLHANSMLGSRMENPLETMASLKEKGHPLAYVGDVVGTGSSRKSGINSVQWHMGRDIPGIPNKRTGGVVIGSIIAPIFFNTAEDSGCLPIQASVDALETGDVITVKPNAGEIVKDGNVVSTFEISPNTLPDEMRAGGRIPLIIGKGLTAKAREALGMDASDLFMAPAQPADNGKGYTLAQKMVGKACGLEGVKPGVYCEPIATTVGSQDTTGPMTRDEIKELAALSFGADMTMQSFCHTAAYPKPADIKLQHTLPEFWTSRKGFILRPGDGVIHSWLNRLCLPDTVGTGGDSHTRFPIGISFPAGSGLVAFAGVTGMMPLTMPESVLVRFKGTMQPGITLRDMVNAIPHQAIKDGLLTVEKAGKKNIFAGRVLEIEGLEDLKCEQAFELSDASAERSAAACTVKLNREPVVEYLNSNIALIDELIEQGYEDAATLARRRDKMKDWVANGQLMEADSDAEYAAVIEIDMDQIKEPILACPNDPDDVKTLTEVREAGLRTKIDEVFVGSCMTNIGLFRALGEILKGEGPVKNKLWICPPTKMDEKQLTEEGYYSIFGMAGARTEIPGCSLCMGNQAQVGQGAYVFSTSTRNFDNRLGKDSQVYLGSAELAAVVALKGELPTPEEYLEIVSGKITPEMTDTVYKYLNFNTVSAEQLSAMVK
;
A
#
# COMPACT_ATOMS: atom_id res chain seq x y z
N MET A 1 17.30 -28.73 26.28
CA MET A 1 17.10 -27.96 27.53
C MET A 1 17.43 -26.50 27.33
N ALA A 2 18.61 -26.10 26.88
CA ALA A 2 18.95 -24.69 26.71
C ALA A 2 17.93 -23.93 25.85
N PHE A 3 17.53 -24.44 24.67
CA PHE A 3 16.54 -23.82 23.81
C PHE A 3 15.18 -23.54 24.50
N LEU A 4 14.62 -24.55 25.24
CA LEU A 4 13.33 -24.34 25.91
C LEU A 4 13.41 -23.31 27.02
N ASP A 5 14.54 -23.28 27.75
CA ASP A 5 14.78 -22.32 28.83
C ASP A 5 14.95 -20.90 28.24
N ASP A 6 15.69 -20.77 27.13
CA ASP A 6 15.88 -19.50 26.41
C ASP A 6 14.55 -18.99 25.84
N TYR A 7 13.72 -19.88 25.28
CA TYR A 7 12.41 -19.50 24.74
C TYR A 7 11.42 -19.12 25.85
N LYS A 8 11.47 -19.76 27.04
CA LYS A 8 10.69 -19.33 28.20
C LYS A 8 11.10 -17.96 28.68
N ALA A 9 12.42 -17.68 28.77
CA ALA A 9 12.94 -16.37 29.14
C ALA A 9 12.46 -15.29 28.13
N HIS A 10 12.55 -15.58 26.83
CA HIS A 10 12.01 -14.73 25.78
C HIS A 10 10.50 -14.51 25.93
N THR A 11 9.73 -15.56 26.23
CA THR A 11 8.28 -15.44 26.46
C THR A 11 7.98 -14.52 27.64
N GLN A 12 8.76 -14.60 28.73
CA GLN A 12 8.60 -13.74 29.90
C GLN A 12 8.93 -12.28 29.57
N GLU A 13 10.04 -12.03 28.86
CA GLU A 13 10.42 -10.70 28.41
C GLU A 13 9.33 -10.05 27.53
N ARG A 14 8.74 -10.83 26.62
CA ARG A 14 7.64 -10.35 25.76
C ARG A 14 6.34 -10.11 26.55
N ALA A 15 6.07 -10.93 27.54
CA ALA A 15 4.90 -10.75 28.42
C ALA A 15 4.97 -9.45 29.23
N GLU A 16 6.15 -8.96 29.59
CA GLU A 16 6.36 -7.65 30.24
C GLU A 16 5.92 -6.49 29.32
N LEU A 17 5.99 -6.68 27.99
CA LEU A 17 5.48 -5.75 26.98
C LEU A 17 3.98 -5.95 26.66
N GLY A 18 3.34 -6.95 27.31
CA GLY A 18 1.93 -7.31 27.04
C GLY A 18 1.69 -8.00 25.70
N VAL A 19 2.71 -8.65 25.13
CA VAL A 19 2.63 -9.29 23.80
C VAL A 19 3.16 -10.73 23.82
N PRO A 20 2.72 -11.61 22.89
CA PRO A 20 3.20 -12.98 22.81
C PRO A 20 4.67 -13.05 22.36
N PRO A 21 5.34 -14.20 22.56
CA PRO A 21 6.68 -14.43 22.05
C PRO A 21 6.72 -14.33 20.52
N LEU A 22 7.87 -13.98 19.97
CA LEU A 22 8.10 -14.01 18.52
C LEU A 22 8.02 -15.46 18.01
N ALA A 23 7.63 -15.60 16.75
CA ALA A 23 7.71 -16.88 16.05
C ALA A 23 9.17 -17.38 15.95
N LEU A 24 9.34 -18.70 15.89
CA LEU A 24 10.67 -19.31 15.80
C LEU A 24 11.36 -18.99 14.47
N THR A 25 12.68 -18.85 14.54
CA THR A 25 13.56 -18.84 13.36
C THR A 25 13.80 -20.27 12.85
N ALA A 26 14.43 -20.40 11.68
CA ALA A 26 14.81 -21.71 11.13
C ALA A 26 15.77 -22.46 12.05
N GLU A 27 16.76 -21.76 12.64
CA GLU A 27 17.73 -22.34 13.57
C GLU A 27 17.03 -22.85 14.84
N GLN A 28 16.18 -22.03 15.44
CA GLN A 28 15.39 -22.42 16.62
C GLN A 28 14.45 -23.58 16.32
N THR A 29 13.87 -23.61 15.12
CA THR A 29 13.01 -24.71 14.67
C THR A 29 13.83 -26.01 14.51
N ALA A 30 15.06 -25.92 13.98
CA ALA A 30 15.94 -27.06 13.87
C ALA A 30 16.34 -27.63 15.25
N GLU A 31 16.66 -26.76 16.24
CA GLU A 31 16.93 -27.15 17.61
C GLU A 31 15.72 -27.86 18.25
N LEU A 32 14.50 -27.32 18.04
CA LEU A 32 13.26 -27.93 18.51
C LEU A 32 13.03 -29.33 17.88
N VAL A 33 13.29 -29.45 16.57
CA VAL A 33 13.18 -30.74 15.87
C VAL A 33 14.13 -31.78 16.48
N GLU A 34 15.37 -31.40 16.82
CA GLU A 34 16.30 -32.34 17.50
C GLU A 34 15.81 -32.77 18.90
N LEU A 35 15.14 -31.88 19.64
CA LEU A 35 14.49 -32.21 20.90
C LEU A 35 13.32 -33.18 20.69
N LEU A 36 12.52 -33.02 19.64
CA LEU A 36 11.40 -33.92 19.34
C LEU A 36 11.83 -35.30 18.84
N LYS A 37 13.03 -35.44 18.30
CA LYS A 37 13.62 -36.72 17.91
C LYS A 37 14.16 -37.51 19.13
N ALA A 38 14.35 -36.85 20.28
CA ALA A 38 14.82 -37.53 21.50
C ALA A 38 13.72 -38.38 22.14
N SER A 39 14.13 -39.50 22.80
CA SER A 39 13.20 -40.32 23.54
C SER A 39 13.79 -40.58 24.95
N PRO A 40 13.10 -40.14 26.02
CA PRO A 40 11.85 -39.39 26.05
C PRO A 40 12.02 -37.89 25.64
N ILE A 41 10.95 -37.27 25.12
CA ILE A 41 10.92 -35.86 24.82
C ILE A 41 10.84 -35.03 26.11
N VAL A 42 11.77 -34.14 26.30
CA VAL A 42 11.79 -33.21 27.45
C VAL A 42 10.66 -32.21 27.34
N GLU A 43 9.85 -32.04 28.40
CA GLU A 43 8.69 -31.12 28.43
C GLU A 43 7.79 -31.27 27.19
N GLN A 44 7.41 -32.50 26.87
CA GLN A 44 6.75 -32.85 25.60
C GLN A 44 5.58 -31.94 25.23
N ASP A 45 4.66 -31.68 26.17
CA ASP A 45 3.46 -30.85 25.87
C ASP A 45 3.85 -29.45 25.51
N TYR A 46 4.83 -28.85 26.18
CA TYR A 46 5.32 -27.50 25.85
C TYR A 46 6.09 -27.48 24.54
N ALA A 47 6.96 -28.44 24.29
CA ALA A 47 7.67 -28.57 23.01
C ALA A 47 6.71 -28.76 21.83
N MET A 48 5.64 -29.53 22.01
CA MET A 48 4.60 -29.73 21.01
C MET A 48 3.79 -28.48 20.76
N ASP A 49 3.41 -27.71 21.80
CA ASP A 49 2.70 -26.44 21.63
C ASP A 49 3.54 -25.45 20.81
N ILE A 50 4.84 -25.32 21.11
CA ILE A 50 5.75 -24.49 20.33
C ILE A 50 5.81 -24.98 18.88
N PHE A 51 5.99 -26.28 18.66
CA PHE A 51 6.12 -26.87 17.32
C PHE A 51 4.85 -26.68 16.47
N GLU A 52 3.67 -26.85 17.05
CA GLU A 52 2.40 -26.69 16.33
C GLU A 52 2.05 -25.23 16.08
N ASN A 53 2.27 -24.31 17.09
CA ASN A 53 1.64 -23.00 17.12
C ASN A 53 2.61 -21.79 17.06
N LYS A 54 3.95 -22.00 17.11
CA LYS A 54 4.91 -20.89 17.16
C LYS A 54 5.89 -20.85 15.99
N ILE A 55 5.68 -21.67 14.97
CA ILE A 55 6.49 -21.71 13.74
C ILE A 55 5.69 -21.07 12.62
N PRO A 56 6.26 -20.12 11.84
CA PRO A 56 5.61 -19.51 10.70
C PRO A 56 5.11 -20.53 9.67
N ALA A 57 4.12 -20.17 8.86
CA ALA A 57 3.58 -21.01 7.79
C ALA A 57 4.06 -20.56 6.40
N GLY A 58 3.57 -21.22 5.35
CA GLY A 58 3.86 -20.92 3.96
C GLY A 58 5.30 -21.27 3.56
N VAL A 59 5.97 -20.35 2.88
CA VAL A 59 7.37 -20.52 2.40
C VAL A 59 8.38 -19.74 3.25
N ASP A 60 8.22 -19.78 4.56
CA ASP A 60 9.21 -19.31 5.51
C ASP A 60 10.30 -20.39 5.73
N ASP A 61 11.54 -19.96 6.01
CA ASP A 61 12.66 -20.91 6.24
C ASP A 61 12.40 -21.83 7.45
N ALA A 62 11.75 -21.33 8.49
CA ALA A 62 11.33 -22.13 9.64
C ALA A 62 10.23 -23.15 9.25
N ALA A 63 9.30 -22.75 8.37
CA ALA A 63 8.30 -23.67 7.83
C ALA A 63 8.93 -24.78 6.98
N TYR A 64 10.00 -24.48 6.24
CA TYR A 64 10.75 -25.50 5.51
C TYR A 64 11.31 -26.58 6.44
N VAL A 65 11.96 -26.19 7.55
CA VAL A 65 12.50 -27.11 8.55
C VAL A 65 11.40 -27.96 9.16
N LYS A 66 10.27 -27.34 9.53
CA LYS A 66 9.08 -28.04 10.06
C LYS A 66 8.54 -29.07 9.07
N ALA A 67 8.31 -28.65 7.82
CA ALA A 67 7.76 -29.54 6.78
C ALA A 67 8.69 -30.69 6.44
N ALA A 68 10.01 -30.44 6.37
CA ALA A 68 11.01 -31.46 6.09
C ALA A 68 11.02 -32.56 7.18
N PHE A 69 10.99 -32.15 8.47
CA PHE A 69 10.91 -33.10 9.58
C PHE A 69 9.61 -33.93 9.54
N LEU A 70 8.47 -33.29 9.34
CA LEU A 70 7.18 -33.97 9.25
C LEU A 70 7.14 -34.95 8.07
N ASN A 71 7.71 -34.56 6.92
CA ASN A 71 7.85 -35.46 5.78
C ASN A 71 8.70 -36.66 6.11
N ASP A 72 9.83 -36.51 6.81
CA ASP A 72 10.67 -37.62 7.24
C ASP A 72 9.90 -38.56 8.18
N VAL A 73 9.02 -38.07 9.06
CA VAL A 73 8.15 -38.91 9.90
C VAL A 73 7.11 -39.64 9.05
N VAL A 74 6.44 -38.96 8.08
CA VAL A 74 5.48 -39.59 7.18
C VAL A 74 6.12 -40.68 6.34
N GLN A 75 7.37 -40.49 5.88
CA GLN A 75 8.12 -41.46 5.07
C GLN A 75 8.82 -42.53 5.89
N GLY A 76 8.70 -42.52 7.24
CA GLY A 76 9.35 -43.45 8.14
C GLY A 76 10.88 -43.31 8.21
N LYS A 77 11.43 -42.17 7.79
CA LYS A 77 12.88 -41.85 7.87
C LYS A 77 13.27 -41.26 9.21
N ALA A 78 12.33 -40.67 9.94
CA ALA A 78 12.52 -40.17 11.29
C ALA A 78 11.43 -40.75 12.21
N SER A 79 11.73 -40.84 13.51
CA SER A 79 10.79 -41.22 14.54
C SER A 79 10.63 -40.14 15.60
N CYS A 80 9.41 -39.99 16.11
CA CYS A 80 9.09 -39.05 17.19
C CYS A 80 8.01 -39.71 18.07
N ASP A 81 8.23 -39.79 19.39
CA ASP A 81 7.27 -40.41 20.31
C ASP A 81 5.91 -39.65 20.36
N ALA A 82 5.91 -38.34 20.02
CA ALA A 82 4.73 -37.48 20.07
C ALA A 82 4.03 -37.29 18.71
N ILE A 83 4.66 -37.69 17.59
CA ILE A 83 4.18 -37.46 16.22
C ILE A 83 4.33 -38.73 15.39
N ASP A 84 3.22 -39.40 15.09
CA ASP A 84 3.15 -40.45 14.09
C ASP A 84 2.88 -39.89 12.70
N ALA A 85 2.86 -40.73 11.67
CA ALA A 85 2.64 -40.32 10.30
C ALA A 85 1.28 -39.65 10.07
N VAL A 86 0.23 -40.11 10.76
CA VAL A 86 -1.12 -39.52 10.67
C VAL A 86 -1.13 -38.13 11.29
N LYS A 87 -0.57 -37.98 12.50
CA LYS A 87 -0.45 -36.68 13.17
C LYS A 87 0.44 -35.71 12.36
N ALA A 88 1.51 -36.22 11.74
CA ALA A 88 2.37 -35.41 10.86
C ALA A 88 1.58 -34.83 9.67
N CYS A 89 0.73 -35.64 9.02
CA CYS A 89 -0.15 -35.13 7.96
C CYS A 89 -1.11 -34.01 8.47
N LYS A 90 -1.72 -34.18 9.65
CA LYS A 90 -2.60 -33.18 10.26
C LYS A 90 -1.87 -31.88 10.59
N ILE A 91 -0.62 -31.94 11.04
CA ILE A 91 0.19 -30.74 11.29
C ILE A 91 0.58 -30.06 9.96
N LEU A 92 0.96 -30.85 8.93
CA LEU A 92 1.22 -30.33 7.59
C LEU A 92 0.00 -29.59 7.03
N GLY A 93 -1.21 -30.10 7.20
CA GLY A 93 -2.44 -29.47 6.73
C GLY A 93 -2.71 -28.07 7.27
N LYS A 94 -2.17 -27.73 8.45
CA LYS A 94 -2.31 -26.41 9.08
C LYS A 94 -1.32 -25.34 8.55
N MET A 95 -0.41 -25.69 7.63
CA MET A 95 0.69 -24.81 7.21
C MET A 95 0.34 -23.90 6.01
N LEU A 96 -0.93 -23.75 5.64
CA LEU A 96 -1.52 -22.91 4.59
C LEU A 96 -1.19 -23.32 3.15
N GLY A 97 -0.01 -23.77 2.83
CA GLY A 97 0.47 -24.08 1.49
C GLY A 97 2.00 -23.95 1.40
N GLY A 98 2.57 -24.18 0.24
CA GLY A 98 4.02 -24.13 0.02
C GLY A 98 4.74 -25.41 0.42
N PHE A 99 5.65 -25.37 1.39
CA PHE A 99 6.52 -26.49 1.72
C PHE A 99 5.80 -27.74 2.26
N ASN A 100 4.58 -27.60 2.77
CA ASN A 100 3.76 -28.72 3.26
C ASN A 100 3.04 -29.47 2.13
N VAL A 101 2.86 -28.87 0.95
CA VAL A 101 2.03 -29.47 -0.12
C VAL A 101 2.68 -30.73 -0.68
N THR A 102 3.96 -30.65 -1.08
CA THR A 102 4.68 -31.82 -1.62
C THR A 102 4.67 -33.03 -0.66
N PRO A 103 4.97 -32.88 0.64
CA PRO A 103 4.83 -33.99 1.61
C PRO A 103 3.44 -34.62 1.65
N LEU A 104 2.37 -33.81 1.59
CA LEU A 104 1.00 -34.32 1.58
C LEU A 104 0.67 -35.06 0.26
N VAL A 105 1.15 -34.55 -0.89
CA VAL A 105 0.99 -35.22 -2.19
C VAL A 105 1.73 -36.57 -2.21
N GLU A 106 2.95 -36.63 -1.68
CA GLU A 106 3.69 -37.90 -1.55
C GLU A 106 2.99 -38.88 -0.60
N ALA A 107 2.36 -38.36 0.47
CA ALA A 107 1.60 -39.19 1.41
C ALA A 107 0.38 -39.86 0.76
N LEU A 108 -0.20 -39.31 -0.31
CA LEU A 108 -1.28 -39.95 -1.08
C LEU A 108 -0.87 -41.29 -1.71
N LYS A 109 0.43 -41.56 -1.83
CA LYS A 109 1.01 -42.81 -2.35
C LYS A 109 1.15 -43.89 -1.30
N ILE A 110 0.93 -43.54 -0.04
CA ILE A 110 1.04 -44.44 1.11
C ILE A 110 -0.35 -45.03 1.35
N ASP A 111 -0.42 -46.34 1.65
CA ASP A 111 -1.70 -47.00 1.92
C ASP A 111 -2.27 -46.67 3.30
N GLY A 112 -3.61 -46.76 3.42
CA GLY A 112 -4.33 -46.71 4.71
C GLY A 112 -4.56 -45.29 5.24
N GLU A 113 -4.61 -45.15 6.58
CA GLU A 113 -5.00 -43.91 7.27
C GLU A 113 -4.12 -42.69 6.95
N VAL A 114 -2.86 -42.89 6.56
CA VAL A 114 -1.94 -41.80 6.18
C VAL A 114 -2.43 -41.14 4.89
N ALA A 115 -2.74 -41.93 3.85
CA ALA A 115 -3.25 -41.41 2.61
C ALA A 115 -4.64 -40.74 2.77
N GLU A 116 -5.49 -41.32 3.62
CA GLU A 116 -6.79 -40.74 3.94
C GLU A 116 -6.66 -39.36 4.60
N THR A 117 -5.80 -39.28 5.62
CA THR A 117 -5.53 -38.00 6.30
C THR A 117 -4.89 -36.99 5.37
N ALA A 118 -3.90 -37.38 4.57
CA ALA A 118 -3.28 -36.47 3.59
C ALA A 118 -4.30 -35.94 2.58
N ALA A 119 -5.23 -36.77 2.12
CA ALA A 119 -6.31 -36.36 1.23
C ALA A 119 -7.25 -35.34 1.92
N GLU A 120 -7.66 -35.58 3.17
CA GLU A 120 -8.49 -34.63 3.93
C GLU A 120 -7.82 -33.27 4.12
N GLU A 121 -6.51 -33.24 4.43
CA GLU A 121 -5.77 -31.98 4.58
C GLU A 121 -5.61 -31.25 3.24
N LEU A 122 -5.33 -31.96 2.14
CA LEU A 122 -5.23 -31.37 0.80
C LEU A 122 -6.57 -30.80 0.30
N LYS A 123 -7.71 -31.41 0.61
CA LYS A 123 -9.03 -30.88 0.26
C LYS A 123 -9.25 -29.45 0.76
N ASN A 124 -8.67 -29.09 1.90
CA ASN A 124 -8.78 -27.77 2.52
C ASN A 124 -7.61 -26.82 2.17
N THR A 125 -6.57 -27.29 1.51
CA THR A 125 -5.41 -26.50 1.10
C THR A 125 -5.65 -25.87 -0.26
N ILE A 126 -5.71 -24.53 -0.34
CA ILE A 126 -5.98 -23.79 -1.60
C ILE A 126 -4.71 -23.29 -2.29
N LEU A 127 -3.60 -23.10 -1.56
CA LEU A 127 -2.32 -22.60 -2.08
C LEU A 127 -1.46 -23.74 -2.61
N VAL A 128 -1.95 -24.44 -3.62
CA VAL A 128 -1.28 -25.62 -4.20
C VAL A 128 -0.52 -25.32 -5.49
N TYR A 129 -0.87 -24.26 -6.20
CA TYR A 129 -0.23 -23.79 -7.46
C TYR A 129 0.10 -24.93 -8.42
N ASP A 130 1.39 -25.12 -8.77
CA ASP A 130 1.84 -26.13 -9.73
C ASP A 130 1.67 -27.57 -9.19
N ALA A 131 1.66 -27.78 -7.87
CA ALA A 131 1.39 -29.08 -7.25
C ALA A 131 -0.02 -29.62 -7.57
N PHE A 132 -0.95 -28.78 -8.04
CA PHE A 132 -2.20 -29.24 -8.66
C PHE A 132 -1.93 -30.27 -9.76
N ASN A 133 -0.93 -30.05 -10.60
CA ASN A 133 -0.58 -30.95 -11.69
C ASN A 133 -0.03 -32.29 -11.17
N ASP A 134 0.66 -32.29 -10.03
CA ASP A 134 1.15 -33.53 -9.40
C ASP A 134 -0.02 -34.37 -8.87
N VAL A 135 -1.01 -33.73 -8.20
CA VAL A 135 -2.22 -34.43 -7.74
C VAL A 135 -3.04 -34.96 -8.93
N LYS A 136 -3.18 -34.14 -9.99
CA LYS A 136 -3.85 -34.56 -11.22
C LYS A 136 -3.16 -35.76 -11.88
N THR A 137 -1.83 -35.75 -11.95
CA THR A 137 -1.06 -36.87 -12.49
C THR A 137 -1.31 -38.16 -11.70
N LEU A 138 -1.29 -38.09 -10.37
CA LEU A 138 -1.63 -39.23 -9.53
C LEU A 138 -3.06 -39.75 -9.77
N MET A 139 -4.02 -38.86 -9.95
CA MET A 139 -5.41 -39.20 -10.32
C MET A 139 -5.44 -39.93 -11.68
N ASP A 140 -4.75 -39.39 -12.68
CA ASP A 140 -4.71 -39.97 -14.05
C ASP A 140 -4.01 -41.38 -14.06
N GLU A 141 -3.08 -41.61 -13.12
CA GLU A 141 -2.42 -42.90 -12.86
C GLU A 141 -3.30 -43.88 -12.05
N GLY A 142 -4.48 -43.43 -11.59
CA GLY A 142 -5.46 -44.29 -10.93
C GLY A 142 -5.45 -44.23 -9.40
N ASN A 143 -4.73 -43.26 -8.79
CA ASN A 143 -4.77 -43.04 -7.34
C ASN A 143 -6.14 -42.50 -6.91
N THR A 144 -6.87 -43.32 -6.11
CA THR A 144 -8.23 -42.96 -5.69
C THR A 144 -8.29 -41.79 -4.74
N LYS A 145 -7.28 -41.62 -3.86
CA LYS A 145 -7.22 -40.50 -2.93
C LYS A 145 -6.92 -39.17 -3.63
N ALA A 146 -6.05 -39.18 -4.62
CA ALA A 146 -5.81 -38.02 -5.46
C ALA A 146 -7.09 -37.62 -6.23
N LYS A 147 -7.86 -38.59 -6.71
CA LYS A 147 -9.16 -38.33 -7.35
C LYS A 147 -10.15 -37.68 -6.38
N GLU A 148 -10.29 -38.23 -5.15
CA GLU A 148 -11.13 -37.62 -4.10
C GLU A 148 -10.74 -36.15 -3.82
N VAL A 149 -9.44 -35.82 -3.80
CA VAL A 149 -8.96 -34.45 -3.60
C VAL A 149 -9.38 -33.54 -4.77
N VAL A 150 -9.17 -33.97 -6.03
CA VAL A 150 -9.55 -33.16 -7.20
C VAL A 150 -11.08 -32.99 -7.26
N GLU A 151 -11.88 -34.03 -6.97
CA GLU A 151 -13.33 -33.94 -6.90
C GLU A 151 -13.80 -32.97 -5.80
N SER A 152 -13.16 -32.96 -4.63
CA SER A 152 -13.44 -32.04 -3.53
C SER A 152 -13.14 -30.59 -3.94
N TRP A 153 -11.98 -30.32 -4.56
CA TRP A 153 -11.67 -29.00 -5.09
C TRP A 153 -12.68 -28.55 -6.15
N ALA A 154 -13.11 -29.45 -7.06
CA ALA A 154 -14.09 -29.16 -8.08
C ALA A 154 -15.47 -28.83 -7.50
N ASN A 155 -15.83 -29.45 -6.37
CA ASN A 155 -17.07 -29.18 -5.65
C ASN A 155 -16.97 -27.96 -4.72
N GLY A 156 -15.80 -27.36 -4.56
CA GLY A 156 -15.59 -26.20 -3.69
C GLY A 156 -15.75 -26.51 -2.20
N GLU A 157 -15.43 -27.73 -1.75
CA GLU A 157 -15.58 -28.14 -0.34
C GLU A 157 -14.70 -27.29 0.59
N TRP A 158 -13.51 -26.83 0.14
CA TRP A 158 -12.65 -25.89 0.86
C TRP A 158 -13.39 -24.61 1.30
N PHE A 159 -14.47 -24.26 0.59
CA PHE A 159 -15.31 -23.09 0.86
C PHE A 159 -16.59 -23.49 1.61
N THR A 160 -17.33 -24.52 1.15
CA THR A 160 -18.61 -24.92 1.74
C THR A 160 -18.47 -25.50 3.15
N ASN A 161 -17.32 -26.10 3.47
CA ASN A 161 -17.02 -26.62 4.81
C ASN A 161 -16.74 -25.51 5.84
N LYS A 162 -16.49 -24.28 5.39
CA LYS A 162 -16.38 -23.13 6.30
C LYS A 162 -17.77 -22.57 6.64
N PRO A 163 -17.94 -22.04 7.86
CA PRO A 163 -19.23 -21.41 8.24
C PRO A 163 -19.50 -20.21 7.34
N ALA A 164 -20.74 -20.04 6.94
CA ALA A 164 -21.21 -18.84 6.28
C ALA A 164 -21.08 -17.62 7.20
N LEU A 165 -21.13 -16.40 6.63
CA LEU A 165 -21.25 -15.19 7.43
C LEU A 165 -22.47 -15.29 8.35
N GLU A 166 -22.29 -15.01 9.64
CA GLU A 166 -23.35 -15.13 10.64
C GLU A 166 -24.49 -14.13 10.37
N ASP A 167 -25.72 -14.57 10.54
CA ASP A 167 -26.91 -13.73 10.38
C ASP A 167 -27.00 -12.63 11.46
N GLU A 168 -26.42 -12.88 12.63
CA GLU A 168 -26.37 -11.97 13.77
C GLU A 168 -24.99 -11.97 14.41
N ILE A 169 -24.32 -10.82 14.44
CA ILE A 169 -22.99 -10.64 15.03
C ILE A 169 -23.13 -9.65 16.19
N THR A 170 -23.04 -10.14 17.42
CA THR A 170 -23.12 -9.28 18.61
C THR A 170 -21.72 -8.77 18.98
N VAL A 171 -21.57 -7.45 19.09
CA VAL A 171 -20.30 -6.77 19.39
C VAL A 171 -20.46 -5.65 20.40
N THR A 172 -19.38 -5.33 21.10
CA THR A 172 -19.29 -4.12 21.93
C THR A 172 -18.63 -2.99 21.13
N VAL A 173 -19.27 -1.84 21.07
CA VAL A 173 -18.81 -0.66 20.32
C VAL A 173 -17.59 -0.02 20.99
N TYR A 174 -16.54 0.23 20.21
CA TYR A 174 -15.49 1.16 20.54
C TYR A 174 -15.48 2.27 19.50
N LYS A 175 -16.12 3.41 19.84
CA LYS A 175 -16.31 4.53 18.90
C LYS A 175 -15.22 5.58 19.06
N ILE A 176 -14.57 5.93 17.94
CA ILE A 176 -13.60 7.00 17.86
C ILE A 176 -14.25 8.16 17.08
N PRO A 177 -14.51 9.30 17.73
CA PRO A 177 -15.20 10.42 17.08
C PRO A 177 -14.30 11.13 16.05
N GLY A 178 -14.94 11.67 15.02
CA GLY A 178 -14.31 12.42 13.94
C GLY A 178 -13.61 11.55 12.90
N GLU A 179 -12.62 12.10 12.22
CA GLU A 179 -11.82 11.36 11.25
C GLU A 179 -10.69 10.60 11.94
N THR A 180 -10.59 9.31 11.68
CA THR A 180 -9.47 8.48 12.09
C THR A 180 -8.65 8.13 10.86
N ASN A 181 -7.42 8.62 10.81
CA ASN A 181 -6.50 8.29 9.75
C ASN A 181 -5.67 7.04 10.11
N THR A 182 -4.95 6.50 9.14
CA THR A 182 -4.14 5.30 9.36
C THR A 182 -2.91 5.54 10.23
N ASP A 183 -2.47 6.78 10.45
CA ASP A 183 -1.41 7.09 11.40
C ASP A 183 -1.92 7.04 12.86
N ASP A 184 -3.24 7.23 13.09
CA ASP A 184 -3.85 6.96 14.41
C ASP A 184 -3.90 5.46 14.71
N LEU A 185 -4.12 4.60 13.69
CA LEU A 185 -4.20 3.14 13.84
C LEU A 185 -2.83 2.45 13.79
N SER A 186 -1.84 3.09 13.14
CA SER A 186 -0.50 2.57 12.86
C SER A 186 0.47 3.75 12.71
N PRO A 187 0.93 4.35 13.82
CA PRO A 187 1.77 5.54 13.80
C PRO A 187 3.03 5.37 12.95
N ALA A 188 3.35 6.39 12.15
CA ALA A 188 4.54 6.39 11.30
C ALA A 188 5.83 6.33 12.12
N SER A 189 5.86 6.94 13.31
CA SER A 189 6.99 6.87 14.25
C SER A 189 7.31 5.44 14.71
N GLU A 190 6.32 4.53 14.69
CA GLU A 190 6.44 3.14 15.09
C GLU A 190 6.51 2.18 13.89
N ALA A 191 6.77 2.68 12.68
CA ALA A 191 6.79 1.89 11.46
C ALA A 191 7.75 0.68 11.49
N PHE A 192 8.83 0.79 12.29
CA PHE A 192 9.82 -0.27 12.47
C PHE A 192 9.28 -1.50 13.23
N THR A 193 8.15 -1.39 13.92
CA THR A 193 7.50 -2.51 14.65
C THR A 193 6.43 -3.22 13.83
N ARG A 194 6.06 -2.74 12.65
CA ARG A 194 4.91 -3.22 11.85
C ARG A 194 4.93 -4.71 11.52
N ALA A 195 6.11 -5.32 11.38
CA ALA A 195 6.24 -6.76 11.17
C ALA A 195 5.92 -7.58 12.43
N ASP A 196 6.08 -7.00 13.60
CA ASP A 196 5.68 -7.55 14.89
C ASP A 196 4.26 -7.03 15.23
N ILE A 197 3.25 -7.64 14.61
CA ILE A 197 1.85 -7.18 14.70
C ILE A 197 1.41 -6.94 16.15
N PRO A 198 1.64 -7.87 17.11
CA PRO A 198 1.23 -7.64 18.51
C PRO A 198 1.87 -6.40 19.13
N LEU A 199 3.17 -6.21 18.91
CA LEU A 199 3.90 -5.07 19.47
C LEU A 199 3.44 -3.77 18.82
N HIS A 200 3.28 -3.76 17.51
CA HIS A 200 2.81 -2.59 16.77
C HIS A 200 1.40 -2.16 17.19
N ALA A 201 0.50 -3.13 17.40
CA ALA A 201 -0.88 -2.87 17.81
C ALA A 201 -0.99 -2.17 19.17
N ASN A 202 0.02 -2.26 20.05
CA ASN A 202 0.05 -1.52 21.30
C ASN A 202 0.15 0.01 21.11
N SER A 203 0.57 0.47 19.93
CA SER A 203 0.63 1.90 19.59
C SER A 203 -0.69 2.47 19.04
N MET A 204 -1.67 1.60 18.73
CA MET A 204 -2.95 2.00 18.15
C MET A 204 -3.68 3.03 19.03
N LEU A 205 -4.06 4.16 18.42
CA LEU A 205 -4.78 5.27 19.05
C LEU A 205 -4.05 5.98 20.19
N GLY A 206 -2.78 5.65 20.47
CA GLY A 206 -2.05 6.22 21.61
C GLY A 206 -1.80 7.73 21.51
N SER A 207 -1.79 8.32 20.32
CA SER A 207 -1.71 9.78 20.09
C SER A 207 -3.09 10.46 20.07
N ARG A 208 -4.18 9.69 19.99
CA ARG A 208 -5.55 10.17 19.76
C ARG A 208 -6.45 10.07 20.97
N MET A 209 -6.31 8.99 21.74
CA MET A 209 -7.21 8.63 22.84
C MET A 209 -6.40 8.48 24.13
N GLU A 210 -7.01 8.84 25.25
CA GLU A 210 -6.44 8.58 26.57
C GLU A 210 -6.63 7.09 26.94
N ASN A 211 -5.54 6.40 27.27
CA ASN A 211 -5.53 4.99 27.71
C ASN A 211 -6.33 4.02 26.79
N PRO A 212 -6.09 4.00 25.44
CA PRO A 212 -6.91 3.21 24.53
C PRO A 212 -6.88 1.71 24.82
N LEU A 213 -5.74 1.15 25.25
CA LEU A 213 -5.61 -0.27 25.54
C LEU A 213 -6.40 -0.68 26.79
N GLU A 214 -6.36 0.15 27.85
CA GLU A 214 -7.13 -0.08 29.07
C GLU A 214 -8.64 0.00 28.79
N THR A 215 -9.04 0.97 27.98
CA THR A 215 -10.43 1.12 27.54
C THR A 215 -10.90 -0.13 26.79
N MET A 216 -10.11 -0.62 25.81
CA MET A 216 -10.44 -1.84 25.08
C MET A 216 -10.49 -3.08 25.99
N ALA A 217 -9.58 -3.19 26.96
CA ALA A 217 -9.59 -4.28 27.94
C ALA A 217 -10.90 -4.27 28.77
N SER A 218 -11.27 -3.11 29.31
CA SER A 218 -12.52 -2.94 30.08
C SER A 218 -13.77 -3.26 29.24
N LEU A 219 -13.81 -2.85 27.97
CA LEU A 219 -14.93 -3.13 27.08
C LEU A 219 -15.09 -4.63 26.79
N LYS A 220 -14.00 -5.39 26.71
CA LYS A 220 -14.01 -6.85 26.52
C LYS A 220 -14.62 -7.61 27.71
N GLU A 221 -14.61 -7.03 28.92
CA GLU A 221 -15.25 -7.62 30.09
C GLU A 221 -16.77 -7.80 29.93
N LYS A 222 -17.40 -7.12 28.95
CA LYS A 222 -18.81 -7.33 28.60
C LYS A 222 -19.07 -8.68 27.91
N GLY A 223 -18.03 -9.43 27.56
CA GLY A 223 -18.15 -10.80 27.03
C GLY A 223 -18.44 -10.89 25.53
N HIS A 224 -18.37 -9.77 24.80
CA HIS A 224 -18.52 -9.73 23.34
C HIS A 224 -17.24 -9.21 22.65
N PRO A 225 -16.96 -9.63 21.39
CA PRO A 225 -15.91 -9.02 20.60
C PRO A 225 -16.10 -7.52 20.45
N LEU A 226 -15.02 -6.76 20.28
CA LEU A 226 -15.12 -5.34 20.00
C LEU A 226 -15.39 -5.10 18.52
N ALA A 227 -16.16 -4.04 18.21
CA ALA A 227 -16.20 -3.45 16.87
C ALA A 227 -15.54 -2.08 16.90
N TYR A 228 -14.68 -1.81 15.88
CA TYR A 228 -14.17 -0.46 15.63
C TYR A 228 -15.27 0.39 14.99
N VAL A 229 -15.60 1.52 15.56
CA VAL A 229 -16.67 2.39 15.08
C VAL A 229 -16.14 3.83 14.94
N GLY A 230 -16.45 4.52 13.83
CA GLY A 230 -16.01 5.90 13.62
C GLY A 230 -16.81 6.66 12.57
N ASP A 231 -16.70 8.00 12.58
CA ASP A 231 -17.40 8.83 11.60
C ASP A 231 -16.75 8.72 10.21
N VAL A 232 -15.44 8.96 10.11
CA VAL A 232 -14.62 8.75 8.91
C VAL A 232 -13.43 7.87 9.28
N VAL A 233 -13.30 6.72 8.67
CA VAL A 233 -12.34 5.70 9.07
C VAL A 233 -11.34 5.39 7.96
N GLY A 234 -10.03 5.38 8.32
CA GLY A 234 -8.98 4.77 7.52
C GLY A 234 -8.42 5.60 6.37
N THR A 235 -8.49 6.93 6.46
CA THR A 235 -7.77 7.82 5.54
C THR A 235 -6.25 7.67 5.72
N GLY A 236 -5.45 7.96 4.68
CA GLY A 236 -3.99 7.84 4.73
C GLY A 236 -3.43 6.58 4.09
N SER A 237 -2.16 6.24 4.35
CA SER A 237 -1.41 5.22 3.60
C SER A 237 -1.08 3.93 4.37
N SER A 238 -1.03 3.93 5.70
CA SER A 238 -0.63 2.77 6.53
C SER A 238 -1.76 1.76 6.73
N ARG A 239 -2.49 1.40 5.68
CA ARG A 239 -3.78 0.68 5.73
C ARG A 239 -3.67 -0.75 6.27
N LYS A 240 -2.73 -1.55 5.74
CA LYS A 240 -2.59 -2.95 6.18
C LYS A 240 -2.14 -3.05 7.63
N SER A 241 -1.17 -2.25 8.06
CA SER A 241 -0.77 -2.22 9.46
C SER A 241 -1.87 -1.69 10.38
N GLY A 242 -2.69 -0.73 9.90
CA GLY A 242 -3.88 -0.27 10.60
C GLY A 242 -4.92 -1.40 10.77
N ILE A 243 -5.22 -2.15 9.70
CA ILE A 243 -6.11 -3.32 9.79
C ILE A 243 -5.52 -4.42 10.69
N ASN A 244 -4.22 -4.70 10.60
CA ASN A 244 -3.57 -5.66 11.49
C ASN A 244 -3.73 -5.25 12.97
N SER A 245 -3.59 -3.95 13.30
CA SER A 245 -3.83 -3.44 14.65
C SER A 245 -5.29 -3.62 15.10
N VAL A 246 -6.25 -3.31 14.22
CA VAL A 246 -7.68 -3.54 14.49
C VAL A 246 -7.96 -5.02 14.70
N GLN A 247 -7.47 -5.90 13.82
CA GLN A 247 -7.67 -7.35 13.94
C GLN A 247 -6.97 -7.93 15.17
N TRP A 248 -5.81 -7.38 15.58
CA TRP A 248 -5.14 -7.81 16.79
C TRP A 248 -6.01 -7.59 18.04
N HIS A 249 -6.70 -6.46 18.12
CA HIS A 249 -7.54 -6.14 19.26
C HIS A 249 -8.97 -6.68 19.17
N MET A 250 -9.51 -6.84 17.96
CA MET A 250 -10.94 -7.09 17.70
C MET A 250 -11.23 -8.38 16.93
N GLY A 251 -10.20 -9.03 16.39
CA GLY A 251 -10.29 -10.31 15.66
C GLY A 251 -10.04 -11.52 16.55
N ARG A 252 -9.84 -12.67 15.88
CA ARG A 252 -9.57 -13.97 16.49
C ARG A 252 -8.29 -14.58 15.96
N ASP A 253 -7.63 -15.41 16.77
CA ASP A 253 -6.42 -16.11 16.37
C ASP A 253 -6.67 -17.04 15.17
N ILE A 254 -5.65 -17.18 14.31
CA ILE A 254 -5.65 -18.14 13.20
C ILE A 254 -4.92 -19.41 13.68
N PRO A 255 -5.58 -20.58 13.74
CA PRO A 255 -4.95 -21.80 14.21
C PRO A 255 -3.66 -22.15 13.44
N GLY A 256 -2.56 -22.38 14.15
CA GLY A 256 -1.27 -22.72 13.54
C GLY A 256 -0.48 -21.54 12.94
N ILE A 257 -1.00 -20.31 12.98
CA ILE A 257 -0.34 -19.10 12.50
C ILE A 257 0.00 -18.20 13.68
N PRO A 258 1.26 -18.04 14.05
CA PRO A 258 1.63 -17.20 15.19
C PRO A 258 1.46 -15.71 14.90
N ASN A 259 1.06 -14.98 15.93
CA ASN A 259 1.10 -13.52 15.99
C ASN A 259 0.29 -12.78 14.90
N LYS A 260 -0.72 -13.43 14.32
CA LYS A 260 -1.65 -12.87 13.34
C LYS A 260 -3.09 -13.27 13.68
N ARG A 261 -4.02 -12.35 13.44
CA ARG A 261 -5.46 -12.56 13.67
C ARG A 261 -6.26 -12.25 12.42
N THR A 262 -7.45 -12.79 12.35
CA THR A 262 -8.43 -12.55 11.27
C THR A 262 -9.80 -12.18 11.86
N GLY A 263 -10.73 -11.76 11.03
CA GLY A 263 -12.06 -11.32 11.45
C GLY A 263 -12.04 -9.90 12.02
N GLY A 264 -12.98 -9.61 12.91
CA GLY A 264 -13.25 -8.27 13.41
C GLY A 264 -14.29 -7.53 12.56
N VAL A 265 -14.87 -6.48 13.12
CA VAL A 265 -15.91 -5.64 12.49
C VAL A 265 -15.47 -4.18 12.56
N VAL A 266 -15.52 -3.50 11.42
CA VAL A 266 -15.29 -2.06 11.29
C VAL A 266 -16.57 -1.42 10.78
N ILE A 267 -17.11 -0.46 11.52
CA ILE A 267 -18.32 0.30 11.14
C ILE A 267 -17.95 1.76 10.99
N GLY A 268 -18.20 2.35 9.84
CA GLY A 268 -17.96 3.76 9.58
C GLY A 268 -19.13 4.44 8.90
N SER A 269 -19.42 5.70 9.24
CA SER A 269 -20.31 6.49 8.38
C SER A 269 -19.70 6.62 6.99
N ILE A 270 -18.38 6.80 6.95
CA ILE A 270 -17.55 6.72 5.75
C ILE A 270 -16.34 5.86 6.08
N ILE A 271 -16.01 4.89 5.24
CA ILE A 271 -14.75 4.15 5.30
C ILE A 271 -13.96 4.50 4.03
N ALA A 272 -12.72 4.96 4.21
CA ALA A 272 -11.86 5.29 3.07
C ALA A 272 -11.71 4.05 2.15
N PRO A 273 -11.92 4.18 0.82
CA PRO A 273 -12.10 3.02 -0.06
C PRO A 273 -10.94 2.03 -0.03
N ILE A 274 -9.69 2.51 0.01
CA ILE A 274 -8.52 1.61 0.06
C ILE A 274 -8.42 0.91 1.42
N PHE A 275 -8.85 1.53 2.51
CA PHE A 275 -8.94 0.91 3.83
C PHE A 275 -10.04 -0.16 3.87
N PHE A 276 -11.20 0.13 3.27
CA PHE A 276 -12.29 -0.80 3.08
C PHE A 276 -11.81 -2.07 2.34
N ASN A 277 -11.18 -1.89 1.17
CA ASN A 277 -10.65 -3.01 0.39
C ASN A 277 -9.58 -3.81 1.16
N THR A 278 -8.74 -3.14 1.97
CA THR A 278 -7.74 -3.82 2.79
C THR A 278 -8.38 -4.65 3.91
N ALA A 279 -9.52 -4.20 4.46
CA ALA A 279 -10.31 -4.97 5.41
C ALA A 279 -10.91 -6.22 4.75
N GLU A 280 -11.54 -6.07 3.58
CA GLU A 280 -12.02 -7.18 2.75
C GLU A 280 -10.94 -8.23 2.49
N ASP A 281 -9.77 -7.78 1.99
CA ASP A 281 -8.64 -8.66 1.66
C ASP A 281 -8.18 -9.49 2.84
N SER A 282 -8.31 -8.93 4.05
CA SER A 282 -7.81 -9.50 5.30
C SER A 282 -8.87 -10.28 6.09
N GLY A 283 -10.11 -10.37 5.57
CA GLY A 283 -11.22 -11.03 6.25
C GLY A 283 -11.76 -10.27 7.47
N CYS A 284 -11.55 -8.95 7.55
CA CYS A 284 -12.22 -8.05 8.49
C CYS A 284 -13.48 -7.49 7.82
N LEU A 285 -14.63 -7.56 8.50
CA LEU A 285 -15.93 -7.14 7.94
C LEU A 285 -16.08 -5.61 7.98
N PRO A 286 -16.01 -4.90 6.84
CA PRO A 286 -16.26 -3.47 6.79
C PRO A 286 -17.74 -3.18 6.51
N ILE A 287 -18.33 -2.23 7.25
CA ILE A 287 -19.73 -1.83 7.11
C ILE A 287 -19.82 -0.30 7.05
N GLN A 288 -20.41 0.24 6.00
CA GLN A 288 -20.72 1.65 5.92
C GLN A 288 -22.18 1.88 6.35
N ALA A 289 -22.34 2.53 7.50
CA ALA A 289 -23.65 2.83 8.11
C ALA A 289 -23.54 4.08 8.98
N SER A 290 -24.65 4.85 9.18
CA SER A 290 -24.65 5.93 10.18
C SER A 290 -24.28 5.38 11.55
N VAL A 291 -23.35 6.07 12.22
CA VAL A 291 -22.87 5.74 13.57
C VAL A 291 -23.37 6.73 14.63
N ASP A 292 -24.26 7.65 14.27
CA ASP A 292 -24.72 8.75 15.14
C ASP A 292 -25.35 8.25 16.43
N ALA A 293 -26.12 7.14 16.35
CA ALA A 293 -26.83 6.53 17.49
C ALA A 293 -25.95 5.60 18.35
N LEU A 294 -24.66 5.41 17.97
CA LEU A 294 -23.75 4.49 18.65
C LEU A 294 -22.79 5.25 19.57
N GLU A 295 -22.58 4.70 20.77
CA GLU A 295 -21.62 5.20 21.75
C GLU A 295 -20.67 4.11 22.22
N THR A 296 -19.48 4.50 22.67
CA THR A 296 -18.53 3.54 23.25
C THR A 296 -19.15 2.80 24.42
N GLY A 297 -19.06 1.47 24.37
CA GLY A 297 -19.62 0.58 25.38
C GLY A 297 -21.03 0.07 25.08
N ASP A 298 -21.69 0.54 24.04
CA ASP A 298 -22.94 -0.08 23.57
C ASP A 298 -22.71 -1.53 23.15
N VAL A 299 -23.65 -2.39 23.45
CA VAL A 299 -23.73 -3.73 22.89
C VAL A 299 -24.77 -3.70 21.77
N ILE A 300 -24.32 -4.02 20.57
CA ILE A 300 -25.13 -3.99 19.36
C ILE A 300 -25.12 -5.36 18.67
N THR A 301 -26.17 -5.64 17.91
CA THR A 301 -26.24 -6.79 17.02
C THR A 301 -26.26 -6.28 15.58
N VAL A 302 -25.22 -6.62 14.84
CA VAL A 302 -25.12 -6.40 13.39
C VAL A 302 -25.81 -7.57 12.71
N LYS A 303 -26.73 -7.30 11.77
CA LYS A 303 -27.43 -8.29 10.95
C LYS A 303 -27.02 -8.11 9.48
N PRO A 304 -25.91 -8.72 9.04
CA PRO A 304 -25.36 -8.45 7.70
C PRO A 304 -26.37 -8.69 6.58
N ASN A 305 -27.06 -9.82 6.60
CA ASN A 305 -28.02 -10.19 5.54
C ASN A 305 -29.30 -9.35 5.54
N ALA A 306 -29.68 -8.78 6.69
CA ALA A 306 -30.82 -7.84 6.80
C ALA A 306 -30.42 -6.38 6.54
N GLY A 307 -29.11 -6.08 6.59
CA GLY A 307 -28.61 -4.71 6.47
C GLY A 307 -28.99 -3.82 7.66
N GLU A 308 -29.02 -4.37 8.88
CA GLU A 308 -29.49 -3.67 10.07
C GLU A 308 -28.46 -3.70 11.21
N ILE A 309 -28.38 -2.60 11.95
CA ILE A 309 -27.69 -2.52 13.24
C ILE A 309 -28.73 -2.32 14.30
N VAL A 310 -28.80 -3.24 15.26
CA VAL A 310 -29.80 -3.29 16.32
C VAL A 310 -29.17 -2.98 17.67
N LYS A 311 -29.76 -2.06 18.43
CA LYS A 311 -29.39 -1.71 19.82
C LYS A 311 -30.64 -1.76 20.69
N ASP A 312 -30.58 -2.46 21.81
CA ASP A 312 -31.69 -2.61 22.75
C ASP A 312 -33.03 -3.06 22.09
N GLY A 313 -32.89 -3.97 21.09
CA GLY A 313 -34.02 -4.48 20.33
C GLY A 313 -34.60 -3.56 19.24
N ASN A 314 -34.03 -2.37 19.05
CA ASN A 314 -34.45 -1.42 18.02
C ASN A 314 -33.39 -1.30 16.90
N VAL A 315 -33.87 -1.20 15.66
CA VAL A 315 -33.01 -0.87 14.52
C VAL A 315 -32.56 0.60 14.64
N VAL A 316 -31.28 0.85 14.82
CA VAL A 316 -30.72 2.20 15.02
C VAL A 316 -29.99 2.71 13.78
N SER A 317 -29.62 1.82 12.86
CA SER A 317 -29.00 2.16 11.57
C SER A 317 -29.27 1.06 10.56
N THR A 318 -29.27 1.40 9.27
CA THR A 318 -29.40 0.45 8.17
C THR A 318 -28.24 0.64 7.19
N PHE A 319 -27.88 -0.43 6.47
CA PHE A 319 -26.85 -0.42 5.47
C PHE A 319 -27.13 -1.43 4.35
N GLU A 320 -26.41 -1.33 3.25
CA GLU A 320 -26.40 -2.32 2.18
C GLU A 320 -25.02 -2.98 2.11
N ILE A 321 -24.98 -4.31 2.00
CA ILE A 321 -23.71 -5.03 1.77
C ILE A 321 -23.22 -4.71 0.36
N SER A 322 -22.04 -4.11 0.31
CA SER A 322 -21.36 -3.82 -0.95
C SER A 322 -19.85 -4.05 -0.78
N PRO A 323 -19.20 -4.84 -1.67
CA PRO A 323 -19.80 -5.56 -2.81
C PRO A 323 -20.75 -6.69 -2.37
N ASN A 324 -21.62 -7.13 -3.29
CA ASN A 324 -22.53 -8.25 -3.00
C ASN A 324 -21.78 -9.57 -2.73
N THR A 325 -20.53 -9.69 -3.14
CA THR A 325 -19.64 -10.84 -2.88
C THR A 325 -19.06 -10.87 -1.47
N LEU A 326 -19.22 -9.81 -0.68
CA LEU A 326 -18.64 -9.70 0.66
C LEU A 326 -18.97 -10.88 1.60
N PRO A 327 -20.18 -11.47 1.59
CA PRO A 327 -20.46 -12.65 2.41
C PRO A 327 -19.58 -13.86 2.04
N ASP A 328 -19.33 -14.08 0.74
CA ASP A 328 -18.46 -15.16 0.28
C ASP A 328 -16.98 -14.88 0.64
N GLU A 329 -16.57 -13.63 0.56
CA GLU A 329 -15.23 -13.20 0.95
C GLU A 329 -14.98 -13.46 2.43
N MET A 330 -15.91 -13.06 3.30
CA MET A 330 -15.82 -13.33 4.73
C MET A 330 -15.81 -14.84 5.03
N ARG A 331 -16.63 -15.64 4.34
CA ARG A 331 -16.62 -17.10 4.44
C ARG A 331 -15.29 -17.70 4.02
N ALA A 332 -14.69 -17.22 2.93
CA ALA A 332 -13.39 -17.68 2.46
C ALA A 332 -12.22 -17.30 3.42
N GLY A 333 -12.38 -16.27 4.23
CA GLY A 333 -11.36 -15.69 5.09
C GLY A 333 -10.71 -14.42 4.52
N GLY A 334 -11.36 -13.82 3.52
CA GLY A 334 -11.01 -12.60 2.81
C GLY A 334 -11.12 -12.75 1.30
N ARG A 335 -11.07 -11.62 0.60
CA ARG A 335 -11.18 -11.58 -0.88
C ARG A 335 -10.04 -12.34 -1.57
N ILE A 336 -8.81 -12.22 -1.08
CA ILE A 336 -7.64 -12.92 -1.66
C ILE A 336 -7.81 -14.44 -1.59
N PRO A 337 -8.10 -15.08 -0.45
CA PRO A 337 -8.39 -16.51 -0.39
C PRO A 337 -9.56 -16.95 -1.28
N LEU A 338 -10.60 -16.12 -1.41
CA LEU A 338 -11.73 -16.42 -2.30
C LEU A 338 -11.29 -16.51 -3.76
N ILE A 339 -10.49 -15.53 -4.25
CA ILE A 339 -10.00 -15.51 -5.64
C ILE A 339 -9.15 -16.75 -5.92
N ILE A 340 -8.20 -17.07 -5.04
CA ILE A 340 -7.30 -18.21 -5.18
C ILE A 340 -8.10 -19.52 -5.20
N GLY A 341 -9.01 -19.69 -4.25
CA GLY A 341 -9.83 -20.90 -4.15
C GLY A 341 -10.79 -21.08 -5.33
N LYS A 342 -11.41 -19.98 -5.82
CA LYS A 342 -12.21 -20.02 -7.06
C LYS A 342 -11.37 -20.47 -8.25
N GLY A 343 -10.14 -19.98 -8.37
CA GLY A 343 -9.20 -20.41 -9.41
C GLY A 343 -8.87 -21.91 -9.32
N LEU A 344 -8.64 -22.41 -8.11
CA LEU A 344 -8.41 -23.84 -7.87
C LEU A 344 -9.64 -24.68 -8.26
N THR A 345 -10.85 -24.27 -7.85
CA THR A 345 -12.11 -24.93 -8.20
C THR A 345 -12.31 -24.97 -9.72
N ALA A 346 -12.03 -23.87 -10.42
CA ALA A 346 -12.14 -23.83 -11.87
C ALA A 346 -11.18 -24.80 -12.56
N LYS A 347 -9.90 -24.84 -12.14
CA LYS A 347 -8.91 -25.81 -12.66
C LYS A 347 -9.32 -27.26 -12.40
N ALA A 348 -9.85 -27.56 -11.22
CA ALA A 348 -10.28 -28.92 -10.87
C ALA A 348 -11.50 -29.35 -11.71
N ARG A 349 -12.46 -28.45 -11.93
CA ARG A 349 -13.63 -28.72 -12.81
C ARG A 349 -13.20 -28.94 -14.26
N GLU A 350 -12.29 -28.12 -14.77
CA GLU A 350 -11.72 -28.31 -16.11
C GLU A 350 -11.04 -29.69 -16.24
N ALA A 351 -10.22 -30.08 -15.26
CA ALA A 351 -9.55 -31.39 -15.25
C ALA A 351 -10.51 -32.58 -15.23
N LEU A 352 -11.71 -32.39 -14.68
CA LEU A 352 -12.78 -33.40 -14.64
C LEU A 352 -13.79 -33.26 -15.80
N GLY A 353 -13.64 -32.29 -16.70
CA GLY A 353 -14.58 -32.03 -17.80
C GLY A 353 -15.94 -31.52 -17.30
N MET A 354 -16.01 -30.83 -16.18
CA MET A 354 -17.23 -30.27 -15.59
C MET A 354 -17.46 -28.83 -16.06
N ASP A 355 -18.73 -28.41 -16.13
CA ASP A 355 -19.09 -27.02 -16.41
C ASP A 355 -18.59 -26.06 -15.29
N ALA A 356 -18.57 -24.75 -15.56
CA ALA A 356 -18.25 -23.73 -14.57
C ALA A 356 -19.12 -23.87 -13.30
N SER A 357 -18.57 -23.50 -12.15
CA SER A 357 -19.29 -23.58 -10.86
C SER A 357 -20.24 -22.40 -10.68
N ASP A 358 -21.44 -22.67 -10.19
CA ASP A 358 -22.42 -21.68 -9.73
C ASP A 358 -22.43 -21.49 -8.20
N LEU A 359 -21.48 -22.10 -7.51
CA LEU A 359 -21.36 -22.10 -6.05
C LEU A 359 -21.13 -20.70 -5.48
N PHE A 360 -20.34 -19.88 -6.16
CA PHE A 360 -19.90 -18.59 -5.67
C PHE A 360 -20.80 -17.46 -6.17
N MET A 361 -21.05 -16.48 -5.33
CA MET A 361 -21.77 -15.28 -5.72
C MET A 361 -21.05 -14.59 -6.90
N ALA A 362 -21.78 -14.34 -7.97
CA ALA A 362 -21.28 -13.54 -9.08
C ALA A 362 -21.23 -12.06 -8.67
N PRO A 363 -20.15 -11.34 -8.99
CA PRO A 363 -20.12 -9.90 -8.80
C PRO A 363 -21.27 -9.22 -9.53
N ALA A 364 -21.83 -8.19 -8.91
CA ALA A 364 -22.89 -7.39 -9.55
C ALA A 364 -22.39 -6.82 -10.88
N GLN A 365 -23.25 -6.89 -11.89
CA GLN A 365 -22.98 -6.32 -13.21
C GLN A 365 -23.92 -5.13 -13.41
N PRO A 366 -23.42 -3.90 -13.38
CA PRO A 366 -24.24 -2.74 -13.67
C PRO A 366 -24.70 -2.78 -15.14
N ALA A 367 -25.85 -2.19 -15.42
CA ALA A 367 -26.34 -2.05 -16.77
C ALA A 367 -25.39 -1.18 -17.62
N ASP A 368 -25.07 -1.63 -18.80
CA ASP A 368 -24.33 -0.80 -19.76
C ASP A 368 -25.21 0.40 -20.19
N ASN A 369 -24.70 1.59 -20.03
CA ASN A 369 -25.38 2.82 -20.43
C ASN A 369 -25.24 3.16 -21.92
N GLY A 370 -24.52 2.32 -22.68
CA GLY A 370 -24.28 2.50 -24.12
C GLY A 370 -23.38 3.69 -24.46
N LYS A 371 -22.71 4.30 -23.49
CA LYS A 371 -21.74 5.37 -23.69
C LYS A 371 -20.34 4.83 -23.92
N GLY A 372 -19.45 5.66 -24.46
CA GLY A 372 -18.04 5.35 -24.61
C GLY A 372 -17.31 5.22 -23.27
N TYR A 373 -16.04 4.95 -23.35
CA TYR A 373 -15.16 4.72 -22.19
C TYR A 373 -14.30 5.94 -21.88
N THR A 374 -14.09 6.23 -20.61
CA THR A 374 -13.08 7.19 -20.17
C THR A 374 -11.66 6.64 -20.39
N LEU A 375 -10.65 7.49 -20.29
CA LEU A 375 -9.25 7.07 -20.45
C LEU A 375 -8.87 5.96 -19.45
N ALA A 376 -9.23 6.12 -18.19
CA ALA A 376 -8.97 5.12 -17.15
C ALA A 376 -9.68 3.78 -17.42
N GLN A 377 -10.95 3.82 -17.87
CA GLN A 377 -11.71 2.63 -18.23
C GLN A 377 -11.07 1.86 -19.38
N LYS A 378 -10.50 2.56 -20.38
CA LYS A 378 -9.75 1.95 -21.47
C LYS A 378 -8.43 1.33 -21.03
N MET A 379 -7.66 2.02 -20.18
CA MET A 379 -6.41 1.49 -19.63
C MET A 379 -6.63 0.19 -18.85
N VAL A 380 -7.65 0.17 -17.99
CA VAL A 380 -8.03 -1.03 -17.23
C VAL A 380 -8.57 -2.11 -18.16
N GLY A 381 -9.41 -1.74 -19.15
CA GLY A 381 -9.90 -2.65 -20.17
C GLY A 381 -8.77 -3.34 -20.94
N LYS A 382 -7.81 -2.57 -21.44
CA LYS A 382 -6.62 -3.11 -22.12
C LYS A 382 -5.86 -4.12 -21.24
N ALA A 383 -5.70 -3.82 -19.95
CA ALA A 383 -5.05 -4.73 -19.00
C ALA A 383 -5.87 -6.00 -18.71
N CYS A 384 -7.18 -6.00 -19.03
CA CYS A 384 -8.07 -7.17 -18.97
C CYS A 384 -8.25 -7.86 -20.34
N GLY A 385 -7.60 -7.37 -21.40
CA GLY A 385 -7.83 -7.87 -22.79
C GLY A 385 -9.18 -7.44 -23.38
N LEU A 386 -9.77 -6.34 -22.88
CA LEU A 386 -11.05 -5.76 -23.29
C LEU A 386 -10.84 -4.36 -23.87
N GLU A 387 -11.85 -3.84 -24.56
CA GLU A 387 -11.85 -2.45 -25.07
C GLU A 387 -11.90 -1.43 -23.91
N GLY A 388 -12.72 -1.71 -22.90
CA GLY A 388 -12.87 -0.90 -21.70
C GLY A 388 -13.63 -1.66 -20.62
N VAL A 389 -13.62 -1.13 -19.41
CA VAL A 389 -14.38 -1.66 -18.25
C VAL A 389 -15.24 -0.55 -17.67
N LYS A 390 -16.56 -0.78 -17.57
CA LYS A 390 -17.52 0.19 -16.99
C LYS A 390 -17.42 0.28 -15.47
N PRO A 391 -17.80 1.43 -14.88
CA PRO A 391 -17.85 1.57 -13.43
C PRO A 391 -18.76 0.52 -12.78
N GLY A 392 -18.34 0.00 -11.63
CA GLY A 392 -19.06 -1.05 -10.90
C GLY A 392 -18.81 -2.47 -11.40
N VAL A 393 -18.14 -2.67 -12.55
CA VAL A 393 -17.77 -4.00 -13.06
C VAL A 393 -16.53 -4.50 -12.34
N TYR A 394 -16.60 -5.69 -11.75
CA TYR A 394 -15.42 -6.39 -11.23
C TYR A 394 -14.52 -6.87 -12.36
N CYS A 395 -13.22 -6.68 -12.22
CA CYS A 395 -12.22 -7.11 -13.18
C CYS A 395 -10.87 -7.42 -12.52
N GLU A 396 -10.01 -8.13 -13.24
CA GLU A 396 -8.68 -8.56 -12.79
C GLU A 396 -7.62 -8.10 -13.80
N PRO A 397 -7.32 -6.79 -13.90
CA PRO A 397 -6.32 -6.29 -14.84
C PRO A 397 -4.92 -6.80 -14.51
N ILE A 398 -4.12 -7.03 -15.55
CA ILE A 398 -2.69 -7.33 -15.42
C ILE A 398 -1.97 -6.12 -14.85
N ALA A 399 -1.31 -6.29 -13.70
CA ALA A 399 -0.45 -5.30 -13.08
C ALA A 399 0.98 -5.45 -13.61
N THR A 400 1.42 -4.50 -14.44
CA THR A 400 2.78 -4.54 -15.03
C THR A 400 3.86 -4.02 -14.09
N THR A 401 3.49 -3.23 -13.10
CA THR A 401 4.43 -2.59 -12.17
C THR A 401 3.87 -2.64 -10.75
N VAL A 402 4.65 -3.24 -9.84
CA VAL A 402 4.28 -3.42 -8.43
C VAL A 402 5.36 -2.82 -7.56
N GLY A 403 5.00 -1.86 -6.68
CA GLY A 403 5.90 -1.17 -5.79
C GLY A 403 5.75 -1.57 -4.33
N SER A 404 6.85 -1.89 -3.66
CA SER A 404 6.93 -2.10 -2.21
C SER A 404 8.01 -1.20 -1.62
N GLN A 405 7.76 -0.62 -0.45
CA GLN A 405 8.71 0.26 0.22
C GLN A 405 9.01 -0.26 1.63
N ASP A 406 10.08 0.22 2.22
CA ASP A 406 10.67 -0.31 3.45
C ASP A 406 9.75 -0.31 4.69
N THR A 407 8.83 0.64 4.83
CA THR A 407 7.90 0.66 5.97
C THR A 407 6.73 -0.32 5.82
N THR A 408 6.53 -0.89 4.62
CA THR A 408 5.55 -1.96 4.34
C THR A 408 6.21 -3.24 3.83
N GLY A 409 7.47 -3.18 3.41
CA GLY A 409 8.22 -4.30 2.85
C GLY A 409 8.28 -5.55 3.72
N PRO A 410 8.52 -5.45 5.04
CA PRO A 410 8.45 -6.61 5.93
C PRO A 410 7.08 -7.29 5.93
N MET A 411 5.99 -6.52 5.96
CA MET A 411 4.63 -7.06 5.88
C MET A 411 4.38 -7.69 4.51
N THR A 412 4.79 -7.02 3.42
CA THR A 412 4.66 -7.55 2.05
C THR A 412 5.43 -8.86 1.90
N ARG A 413 6.65 -8.94 2.46
CA ARG A 413 7.46 -10.17 2.51
C ARG A 413 6.71 -11.30 3.21
N ASP A 414 6.16 -11.02 4.38
CA ASP A 414 5.47 -12.02 5.19
C ASP A 414 4.18 -12.48 4.50
N GLU A 415 3.43 -11.58 3.85
CA GLU A 415 2.28 -11.93 3.01
C GLU A 415 2.69 -12.78 1.79
N ILE A 416 3.84 -12.49 1.14
CA ILE A 416 4.36 -13.32 0.03
C ILE A 416 4.71 -14.72 0.52
N LYS A 417 5.30 -14.86 1.71
CA LYS A 417 5.57 -16.15 2.33
C LYS A 417 4.29 -16.93 2.64
N GLU A 418 3.28 -16.27 3.17
CA GLU A 418 1.97 -16.87 3.46
C GLU A 418 1.20 -17.23 2.18
N LEU A 419 1.38 -16.47 1.09
CA LEU A 419 0.88 -16.83 -0.24
C LEU A 419 1.66 -17.99 -0.88
N ALA A 420 2.61 -18.57 -0.18
CA ALA A 420 3.42 -19.70 -0.63
C ALA A 420 4.21 -19.49 -1.93
N ALA A 421 4.62 -18.24 -2.21
CA ALA A 421 5.23 -17.87 -3.49
C ALA A 421 6.77 -17.87 -3.43
N LEU A 422 7.38 -18.57 -4.38
CA LEU A 422 8.84 -18.64 -4.58
C LEU A 422 9.33 -17.78 -5.74
N SER A 423 8.44 -17.12 -6.48
CA SER A 423 8.77 -16.20 -7.59
C SER A 423 7.67 -15.17 -7.78
N PHE A 424 8.02 -14.04 -8.39
CA PHE A 424 7.04 -13.05 -8.83
C PHE A 424 6.49 -13.39 -10.22
N GLY A 425 5.18 -13.18 -10.40
CA GLY A 425 4.49 -13.30 -11.68
C GLY A 425 4.29 -11.95 -12.38
N ALA A 426 4.35 -10.83 -11.65
CA ALA A 426 4.29 -9.50 -12.24
C ALA A 426 5.54 -9.21 -13.09
N ASP A 427 5.36 -8.40 -14.15
CA ASP A 427 6.45 -8.06 -15.08
C ASP A 427 7.61 -7.31 -14.38
N MET A 428 7.29 -6.46 -13.41
CA MET A 428 8.27 -5.80 -12.55
C MET A 428 7.72 -5.64 -11.13
N THR A 429 8.48 -6.12 -10.16
CA THR A 429 8.30 -5.79 -8.74
C THR A 429 9.51 -5.01 -8.25
N MET A 430 9.27 -3.93 -7.52
CA MET A 430 10.32 -3.06 -6.99
C MET A 430 10.21 -2.93 -5.49
N GLN A 431 11.35 -3.06 -4.79
CA GLN A 431 11.49 -2.75 -3.36
C GLN A 431 12.43 -1.58 -3.16
N SER A 432 12.10 -0.65 -2.25
CA SER A 432 12.93 0.50 -1.91
C SER A 432 13.17 0.66 -0.42
N PHE A 433 14.08 1.58 -0.07
CA PHE A 433 14.45 1.95 1.31
C PHE A 433 14.33 3.46 1.57
N CYS A 434 13.42 4.13 0.88
CA CYS A 434 13.32 5.59 0.90
C CYS A 434 12.88 6.19 2.25
N HIS A 435 12.21 5.43 3.10
CA HIS A 435 11.73 5.92 4.41
C HIS A 435 12.73 5.69 5.54
N THR A 436 13.68 4.77 5.37
CA THR A 436 14.65 4.37 6.40
C THR A 436 16.10 4.75 6.05
N ALA A 437 16.34 5.40 4.91
CA ALA A 437 17.69 5.76 4.46
C ALA A 437 18.38 6.77 5.36
N ALA A 438 17.63 7.81 5.81
CA ALA A 438 18.15 8.83 6.73
C ALA A 438 17.93 8.39 8.19
N TYR A 439 18.96 8.42 9.02
CA TYR A 439 18.89 8.10 10.45
C TYR A 439 18.28 6.72 10.77
N PRO A 440 18.75 5.60 10.16
CA PRO A 440 18.17 4.28 10.35
C PRO A 440 18.29 3.80 11.80
N LYS A 441 17.20 3.22 12.32
CA LYS A 441 17.19 2.50 13.59
C LYS A 441 17.82 1.10 13.41
N PRO A 442 18.25 0.39 14.47
CA PRO A 442 18.81 -0.97 14.34
C PRO A 442 17.90 -1.95 13.56
N ALA A 443 16.58 -1.85 13.74
CA ALA A 443 15.61 -2.66 12.99
C ALA A 443 15.62 -2.32 11.49
N ASP A 444 15.78 -1.05 11.14
CA ASP A 444 15.87 -0.60 9.74
C ASP A 444 17.15 -1.13 9.08
N ILE A 445 18.27 -1.10 9.78
CA ILE A 445 19.55 -1.65 9.30
C ILE A 445 19.42 -3.15 9.02
N LYS A 446 18.82 -3.91 9.94
CA LYS A 446 18.54 -5.34 9.74
C LYS A 446 17.67 -5.56 8.50
N LEU A 447 16.64 -4.73 8.32
CA LEU A 447 15.76 -4.79 7.16
C LEU A 447 16.51 -4.52 5.85
N GLN A 448 17.36 -3.49 5.82
CA GLN A 448 18.17 -3.11 4.67
C GLN A 448 19.16 -4.21 4.24
N HIS A 449 19.54 -5.12 5.15
CA HIS A 449 20.39 -6.26 4.86
C HIS A 449 19.63 -7.54 4.48
N THR A 450 18.43 -7.76 5.01
CA THR A 450 17.70 -9.03 4.83
C THR A 450 16.66 -9.00 3.71
N LEU A 451 16.04 -7.83 3.46
CA LEU A 451 15.01 -7.72 2.43
C LEU A 451 15.54 -7.83 0.99
N PRO A 452 16.76 -7.36 0.66
CA PRO A 452 17.31 -7.51 -0.68
C PRO A 452 17.39 -8.96 -1.17
N GLU A 453 17.96 -9.84 -0.39
CA GLU A 453 18.10 -11.27 -0.76
C GLU A 453 16.72 -11.92 -0.99
N PHE A 454 15.76 -11.63 -0.13
CA PHE A 454 14.38 -12.14 -0.29
C PHE A 454 13.75 -11.69 -1.62
N TRP A 455 13.99 -10.43 -2.02
CA TRP A 455 13.39 -9.86 -3.22
C TRP A 455 14.07 -10.37 -4.50
N THR A 456 15.40 -10.35 -4.53
CA THR A 456 16.19 -10.77 -5.69
C THR A 456 16.09 -12.28 -5.94
N SER A 457 16.02 -13.11 -4.89
CA SER A 457 15.78 -14.56 -5.03
C SER A 457 14.46 -14.89 -5.74
N ARG A 458 13.50 -13.95 -5.73
CA ARG A 458 12.20 -14.04 -6.42
C ARG A 458 12.15 -13.28 -7.74
N LYS A 459 13.29 -12.81 -8.25
CA LYS A 459 13.42 -12.03 -9.50
C LYS A 459 12.74 -10.66 -9.40
N GLY A 460 12.87 -9.98 -8.26
CA GLY A 460 12.42 -8.61 -8.06
C GLY A 460 13.57 -7.62 -8.16
N PHE A 461 13.27 -6.41 -8.66
CA PHE A 461 14.21 -5.29 -8.72
C PHE A 461 14.29 -4.61 -7.36
N ILE A 462 15.49 -4.21 -6.95
CA ILE A 462 15.70 -3.58 -5.65
C ILE A 462 16.51 -2.30 -5.76
N LEU A 463 16.06 -1.25 -5.05
CA LEU A 463 16.80 -0.03 -4.83
C LEU A 463 17.69 -0.17 -3.59
N ARG A 464 18.77 0.62 -3.54
CA ARG A 464 19.68 0.69 -2.40
C ARG A 464 19.25 1.80 -1.44
N PRO A 465 19.60 1.73 -0.14
CA PRO A 465 19.40 2.85 0.77
C PRO A 465 20.12 4.11 0.23
N GLY A 466 19.35 5.21 0.13
CA GLY A 466 19.86 6.47 -0.43
C GLY A 466 19.64 6.64 -1.95
N ASP A 467 19.18 5.62 -2.68
CA ASP A 467 18.79 5.79 -4.10
C ASP A 467 17.64 6.79 -4.27
N GLY A 468 16.80 6.93 -3.25
CA GLY A 468 15.75 7.95 -3.20
C GLY A 468 14.33 7.39 -3.12
N VAL A 469 13.37 8.25 -3.40
CA VAL A 469 11.93 7.96 -3.26
C VAL A 469 11.46 6.96 -4.32
N ILE A 470 10.81 5.90 -3.88
CA ILE A 470 10.31 4.83 -4.76
C ILE A 470 9.44 5.37 -5.91
N HIS A 471 8.60 6.37 -5.64
CA HIS A 471 7.65 6.90 -6.63
C HIS A 471 8.37 7.54 -7.83
N SER A 472 9.48 8.26 -7.59
CA SER A 472 10.32 8.80 -8.65
C SER A 472 10.94 7.70 -9.52
N TRP A 473 11.33 6.57 -8.92
CA TRP A 473 11.87 5.42 -9.64
C TRP A 473 10.80 4.63 -10.40
N LEU A 474 9.63 4.36 -9.76
CA LEU A 474 8.52 3.66 -10.41
C LEU A 474 8.03 4.42 -11.65
N ASN A 475 7.93 5.75 -11.55
CA ASN A 475 7.51 6.58 -12.70
C ASN A 475 8.52 6.53 -13.85
N ARG A 476 9.82 6.48 -13.56
CA ARG A 476 10.86 6.30 -14.60
C ARG A 476 10.82 4.92 -15.25
N LEU A 477 10.28 3.92 -14.56
CA LEU A 477 10.18 2.55 -15.07
C LEU A 477 8.75 2.17 -15.49
N CYS A 478 7.79 3.11 -15.44
CA CYS A 478 6.42 2.91 -15.87
C CYS A 478 6.32 2.77 -17.40
N LEU A 479 5.36 1.96 -17.85
CA LEU A 479 4.99 1.87 -19.26
C LEU A 479 3.68 2.65 -19.49
N PRO A 480 3.55 3.37 -20.62
CA PRO A 480 2.32 4.09 -20.94
C PRO A 480 1.10 3.17 -21.06
N ASP A 481 -0.06 3.68 -20.66
CA ASP A 481 -1.34 2.99 -20.75
C ASP A 481 -1.35 1.59 -20.09
N THR A 482 -0.63 1.44 -18.98
CA THR A 482 -0.58 0.19 -18.21
C THR A 482 -1.10 0.39 -16.79
N VAL A 483 -1.50 -0.72 -16.17
CA VAL A 483 -1.99 -0.76 -14.79
C VAL A 483 -0.86 -1.20 -13.85
N GLY A 484 -0.81 -0.58 -12.66
CA GLY A 484 0.07 -0.98 -11.60
C GLY A 484 -0.52 -0.80 -10.20
N THR A 485 0.25 -1.14 -9.18
CA THR A 485 -0.11 -1.00 -7.78
C THR A 485 1.13 -0.79 -6.90
N GLY A 486 0.90 -0.42 -5.66
CA GLY A 486 1.95 -0.34 -4.65
C GLY A 486 1.42 -0.11 -3.26
N GLY A 487 2.29 -0.33 -2.27
CA GLY A 487 1.96 -0.27 -0.85
C GLY A 487 1.77 1.14 -0.29
N ASP A 488 2.05 2.17 -1.07
CA ASP A 488 1.89 3.57 -0.68
C ASP A 488 0.80 4.27 -1.49
N SER A 489 0.03 5.17 -0.87
CA SER A 489 -1.02 5.94 -1.53
C SER A 489 -0.49 6.86 -2.66
N HIS A 490 0.79 7.23 -2.60
CA HIS A 490 1.47 8.03 -3.61
C HIS A 490 2.05 7.19 -4.77
N THR A 491 1.78 5.89 -4.84
CA THR A 491 2.05 5.09 -6.03
C THR A 491 1.06 5.52 -7.13
N ARG A 492 1.44 6.54 -7.90
CA ARG A 492 0.62 7.15 -8.97
C ARG A 492 1.40 7.19 -10.25
N PHE A 493 0.78 6.80 -11.35
CA PHE A 493 1.40 6.74 -12.67
C PHE A 493 0.71 7.70 -13.63
N PRO A 494 1.28 8.89 -13.90
CA PRO A 494 0.63 9.89 -14.76
C PRO A 494 0.44 9.42 -16.20
N ILE A 495 1.37 8.61 -16.73
CA ILE A 495 1.33 8.06 -18.10
C ILE A 495 0.66 6.68 -18.19
N GLY A 496 0.26 6.10 -17.07
CA GLY A 496 -0.52 4.89 -16.92
C GLY A 496 -1.57 5.12 -15.85
N ILE A 497 -1.95 4.07 -15.14
CA ILE A 497 -2.85 4.14 -13.99
C ILE A 497 -2.38 3.19 -12.89
N SER A 498 -2.44 3.63 -11.65
CA SER A 498 -2.09 2.79 -10.50
C SER A 498 -3.17 2.85 -9.43
N PHE A 499 -3.51 1.70 -8.89
CA PHE A 499 -4.44 1.53 -7.77
C PHE A 499 -3.67 1.12 -6.52
N PRO A 500 -3.26 2.05 -5.65
CA PRO A 500 -2.56 1.72 -4.42
C PRO A 500 -3.38 0.79 -3.53
N ALA A 501 -2.69 -0.13 -2.85
CA ALA A 501 -3.34 -1.18 -2.07
C ALA A 501 -2.62 -1.45 -0.73
N GLY A 502 -3.23 -2.24 0.13
CA GLY A 502 -2.57 -2.80 1.31
C GLY A 502 -1.53 -3.86 0.92
N SER A 503 -0.58 -4.14 1.82
CA SER A 503 0.54 -5.06 1.53
C SER A 503 0.10 -6.47 1.12
N GLY A 504 -1.06 -6.96 1.58
CA GLY A 504 -1.62 -8.24 1.16
C GLY A 504 -1.98 -8.28 -0.33
N LEU A 505 -2.69 -7.26 -0.81
CA LEU A 505 -3.04 -7.16 -2.23
C LEU A 505 -1.82 -6.82 -3.11
N VAL A 506 -0.86 -6.03 -2.58
CA VAL A 506 0.43 -5.79 -3.26
C VAL A 506 1.23 -7.09 -3.40
N ALA A 507 1.26 -7.91 -2.35
CA ALA A 507 1.89 -9.24 -2.39
C ALA A 507 1.19 -10.14 -3.43
N PHE A 508 -0.15 -10.17 -3.41
CA PHE A 508 -0.95 -10.91 -4.40
C PHE A 508 -0.64 -10.46 -5.83
N ALA A 509 -0.62 -9.15 -6.08
CA ALA A 509 -0.30 -8.60 -7.40
C ALA A 509 1.15 -8.92 -7.82
N GLY A 510 2.10 -8.87 -6.91
CA GLY A 510 3.48 -9.27 -7.17
C GLY A 510 3.60 -10.75 -7.55
N VAL A 511 2.89 -11.62 -6.83
CA VAL A 511 2.90 -13.08 -7.05
C VAL A 511 2.16 -13.50 -8.30
N THR A 512 0.99 -12.95 -8.55
CA THR A 512 0.09 -13.39 -9.64
C THR A 512 0.20 -12.54 -10.91
N GLY A 513 0.70 -11.31 -10.79
CA GLY A 513 0.66 -10.32 -11.87
C GLY A 513 -0.74 -9.71 -12.09
N MET A 514 -1.69 -9.90 -11.18
CA MET A 514 -3.07 -9.41 -11.32
C MET A 514 -3.45 -8.46 -10.19
N MET A 515 -4.28 -7.47 -10.49
CA MET A 515 -4.80 -6.49 -9.52
C MET A 515 -6.34 -6.52 -9.53
N PRO A 516 -6.99 -7.40 -8.75
CA PRO A 516 -8.45 -7.46 -8.69
C PRO A 516 -9.04 -6.16 -8.14
N LEU A 517 -10.02 -5.62 -8.85
CA LEU A 517 -10.74 -4.41 -8.44
C LEU A 517 -12.16 -4.38 -9.04
N THR A 518 -13.04 -3.61 -8.40
CA THR A 518 -14.27 -3.13 -9.03
C THR A 518 -13.97 -1.77 -9.66
N MET A 519 -14.22 -1.63 -10.97
CA MET A 519 -13.88 -0.40 -11.70
C MET A 519 -14.57 0.81 -11.07
N PRO A 520 -13.82 1.83 -10.62
CA PRO A 520 -14.42 3.06 -10.07
C PRO A 520 -15.00 3.95 -11.17
N GLU A 521 -15.90 4.86 -10.77
CA GLU A 521 -16.24 6.02 -11.60
C GLU A 521 -15.04 6.94 -11.76
N SER A 522 -15.05 7.81 -12.79
CA SER A 522 -14.03 8.85 -12.99
C SER A 522 -14.60 10.23 -12.73
N VAL A 523 -13.74 11.11 -12.18
CA VAL A 523 -13.94 12.57 -12.13
C VAL A 523 -12.94 13.19 -13.09
N LEU A 524 -13.42 14.05 -13.98
CA LEU A 524 -12.57 14.77 -14.92
C LEU A 524 -12.23 16.17 -14.37
N VAL A 525 -10.94 16.48 -14.30
CA VAL A 525 -10.45 17.84 -14.09
C VAL A 525 -9.91 18.37 -15.42
N ARG A 526 -10.47 19.48 -15.88
CA ARG A 526 -10.10 20.12 -17.14
C ARG A 526 -9.53 21.51 -16.89
N PHE A 527 -8.25 21.68 -17.20
CA PHE A 527 -7.62 22.99 -17.18
C PHE A 527 -7.87 23.73 -18.50
N LYS A 528 -8.12 25.02 -18.39
CA LYS A 528 -8.32 25.94 -19.54
C LYS A 528 -7.48 27.20 -19.34
N GLY A 529 -7.20 27.91 -20.44
CA GLY A 529 -6.39 29.13 -20.40
C GLY A 529 -4.90 28.86 -20.25
N THR A 530 -4.18 29.80 -19.68
CA THR A 530 -2.71 29.79 -19.57
C THR A 530 -2.29 30.08 -18.15
N MET A 531 -1.31 29.34 -17.65
CA MET A 531 -0.71 29.56 -16.32
C MET A 531 -0.06 30.95 -16.28
N GLN A 532 -0.41 31.75 -15.25
CA GLN A 532 0.02 33.13 -15.16
C GLN A 532 1.47 33.26 -14.65
N PRO A 533 2.21 34.34 -14.97
CA PRO A 533 3.57 34.55 -14.44
C PRO A 533 3.62 34.49 -12.91
N GLY A 534 4.60 33.75 -12.37
CA GLY A 534 4.76 33.53 -10.93
C GLY A 534 3.82 32.48 -10.34
N ILE A 535 2.85 32.00 -11.10
CA ILE A 535 1.99 30.86 -10.71
C ILE A 535 2.64 29.55 -11.15
N THR A 536 2.57 28.56 -10.33
CA THR A 536 3.31 27.29 -10.48
C THR A 536 2.38 26.10 -10.67
N LEU A 537 2.93 24.96 -11.05
CA LEU A 537 2.16 23.73 -11.16
C LEU A 537 1.58 23.30 -9.80
N ARG A 538 2.27 23.60 -8.68
CA ARG A 538 1.75 23.34 -7.34
C ARG A 538 0.48 24.13 -7.05
N ASP A 539 0.35 25.34 -7.60
CA ASP A 539 -0.89 26.12 -7.47
C ASP A 539 -2.03 25.46 -8.25
N MET A 540 -1.73 24.84 -9.40
CA MET A 540 -2.71 24.04 -10.15
C MET A 540 -3.15 22.79 -9.36
N VAL A 541 -2.22 22.11 -8.69
CA VAL A 541 -2.54 21.01 -7.76
C VAL A 541 -3.54 21.46 -6.69
N ASN A 542 -3.30 22.62 -6.08
CA ASN A 542 -4.16 23.15 -5.01
C ASN A 542 -5.44 23.81 -5.56
N ALA A 543 -5.47 24.23 -6.84
CA ALA A 543 -6.67 24.73 -7.51
C ALA A 543 -7.74 23.65 -7.66
N ILE A 544 -7.37 22.36 -7.76
CA ILE A 544 -8.33 21.25 -7.89
C ILE A 544 -9.28 21.21 -6.67
N PRO A 545 -8.82 21.03 -5.42
CA PRO A 545 -9.71 21.08 -4.26
C PRO A 545 -10.34 22.45 -4.05
N HIS A 546 -9.63 23.55 -4.37
CA HIS A 546 -10.19 24.90 -4.25
C HIS A 546 -11.42 25.11 -5.14
N GLN A 547 -11.37 24.65 -6.38
CA GLN A 547 -12.52 24.69 -7.28
C GLN A 547 -13.62 23.73 -6.85
N ALA A 548 -13.26 22.51 -6.43
CA ALA A 548 -14.24 21.52 -5.95
C ALA A 548 -15.03 22.03 -4.73
N ILE A 549 -14.39 22.80 -3.84
CA ILE A 549 -15.07 23.44 -2.70
C ILE A 549 -16.05 24.50 -3.21
N LYS A 550 -15.64 25.36 -4.15
CA LYS A 550 -16.51 26.38 -4.75
C LYS A 550 -17.74 25.78 -5.44
N ASP A 551 -17.55 24.61 -6.07
CA ASP A 551 -18.63 23.88 -6.75
C ASP A 551 -19.51 23.06 -5.79
N GLY A 552 -19.20 23.04 -4.48
CA GLY A 552 -19.94 22.27 -3.46
C GLY A 552 -19.75 20.76 -3.55
N LEU A 553 -18.69 20.32 -4.22
CA LEU A 553 -18.31 18.91 -4.44
C LEU A 553 -17.34 18.36 -3.38
N LEU A 554 -16.67 19.25 -2.64
CA LEU A 554 -15.77 18.95 -1.55
C LEU A 554 -16.08 19.86 -0.34
N THR A 555 -16.02 19.32 0.87
CA THR A 555 -16.13 20.11 2.12
C THR A 555 -14.90 19.92 2.98
N VAL A 556 -14.50 20.97 3.71
CA VAL A 556 -13.41 20.90 4.70
C VAL A 556 -13.93 20.26 5.99
N GLU A 557 -15.16 20.59 6.39
CA GLU A 557 -15.81 20.02 7.57
C GLU A 557 -15.90 18.49 7.47
N LYS A 558 -15.59 17.80 8.58
CA LYS A 558 -15.55 16.33 8.63
C LYS A 558 -16.92 15.72 8.89
N ALA A 559 -17.78 16.41 9.62
CA ALA A 559 -19.18 15.98 9.81
C ALA A 559 -19.96 16.18 8.50
N GLY A 560 -20.59 15.12 7.99
CA GLY A 560 -21.28 15.14 6.70
C GLY A 560 -20.38 15.45 5.51
N LYS A 561 -19.07 15.08 5.56
CA LYS A 561 -18.07 15.37 4.54
C LYS A 561 -18.53 14.94 3.16
N LYS A 562 -18.49 15.88 2.22
CA LYS A 562 -18.57 15.60 0.79
C LYS A 562 -17.16 15.49 0.24
N ASN A 563 -16.90 14.49 -0.57
CA ASN A 563 -15.65 14.36 -1.32
C ASN A 563 -15.93 13.62 -2.63
N ILE A 564 -16.05 14.36 -3.70
CA ILE A 564 -16.33 13.81 -5.04
C ILE A 564 -15.20 12.90 -5.54
N PHE A 565 -13.98 13.08 -5.06
CA PHE A 565 -12.82 12.31 -5.49
C PHE A 565 -12.71 10.95 -4.79
N ALA A 566 -13.31 10.82 -3.58
CA ALA A 566 -13.14 9.63 -2.75
C ALA A 566 -13.60 8.37 -3.48
N GLY A 567 -12.67 7.40 -3.63
CA GLY A 567 -12.92 6.14 -4.32
C GLY A 567 -13.10 6.22 -5.83
N ARG A 568 -12.91 7.38 -6.45
CA ARG A 568 -12.99 7.60 -7.89
C ARG A 568 -11.63 7.76 -8.52
N VAL A 569 -11.54 7.53 -9.82
CA VAL A 569 -10.35 7.85 -10.61
C VAL A 569 -10.36 9.34 -10.94
N LEU A 570 -9.25 10.02 -10.70
CA LEU A 570 -9.04 11.38 -11.14
C LEU A 570 -8.38 11.36 -12.51
N GLU A 571 -9.06 11.87 -13.53
CA GLU A 571 -8.54 12.06 -14.89
C GLU A 571 -8.28 13.55 -15.11
N ILE A 572 -7.08 13.91 -15.58
CA ILE A 572 -6.65 15.32 -15.74
C ILE A 572 -6.32 15.58 -17.20
N GLU A 573 -6.85 16.67 -17.78
CA GLU A 573 -6.57 17.12 -19.13
C GLU A 573 -6.43 18.65 -19.20
N GLY A 574 -5.97 19.17 -20.34
CA GLY A 574 -5.76 20.60 -20.57
C GLY A 574 -4.32 21.08 -20.29
N LEU A 575 -3.41 20.14 -20.01
CA LEU A 575 -1.99 20.39 -19.74
C LEU A 575 -1.10 19.36 -20.48
N GLU A 576 -1.47 19.01 -21.70
CA GLU A 576 -0.92 17.88 -22.44
C GLU A 576 0.57 18.01 -22.78
N ASP A 577 1.13 19.23 -22.79
CA ASP A 577 2.55 19.48 -23.08
C ASP A 577 3.47 19.42 -21.86
N LEU A 578 2.92 19.12 -20.67
CA LEU A 578 3.73 18.91 -19.47
C LEU A 578 4.73 17.79 -19.67
N LYS A 579 5.92 17.93 -19.10
CA LYS A 579 6.88 16.83 -18.96
C LYS A 579 6.31 15.78 -18.00
N CYS A 580 6.67 14.49 -18.20
CA CYS A 580 6.14 13.41 -17.37
C CYS A 580 6.42 13.59 -15.86
N GLU A 581 7.58 14.13 -15.49
CA GLU A 581 7.89 14.43 -14.08
C GLU A 581 7.01 15.55 -13.51
N GLN A 582 6.59 16.52 -14.33
CA GLN A 582 5.62 17.53 -13.93
C GLN A 582 4.21 16.95 -13.80
N ALA A 583 3.81 16.10 -14.75
CA ALA A 583 2.53 15.39 -14.67
C ALA A 583 2.44 14.50 -13.43
N PHE A 584 3.57 13.98 -12.97
CA PHE A 584 3.62 13.21 -11.71
C PHE A 584 3.22 14.08 -10.50
N GLU A 585 3.60 15.34 -10.44
CA GLU A 585 3.17 16.26 -9.37
C GLU A 585 1.65 16.35 -9.25
N LEU A 586 0.94 16.44 -10.39
CA LEU A 586 -0.53 16.45 -10.44
C LEU A 586 -1.13 15.11 -10.01
N SER A 587 -0.60 14.01 -10.52
CA SER A 587 -1.15 12.69 -10.22
C SER A 587 -0.90 12.27 -8.77
N ASP A 588 0.27 12.59 -8.22
CA ASP A 588 0.69 12.23 -6.86
C ASP A 588 -0.25 12.85 -5.80
N ALA A 589 -0.58 14.12 -5.95
CA ALA A 589 -1.46 14.86 -5.04
C ALA A 589 -2.89 14.30 -4.96
N SER A 590 -3.33 13.49 -5.93
CA SER A 590 -4.63 12.82 -5.90
C SER A 590 -4.79 11.88 -4.70
N ALA A 591 -3.67 11.43 -4.13
CA ALA A 591 -3.65 10.60 -2.92
C ALA A 591 -4.30 11.30 -1.72
N GLU A 592 -4.13 12.62 -1.61
CA GLU A 592 -4.67 13.42 -0.51
C GLU A 592 -6.19 13.67 -0.64
N ARG A 593 -6.76 13.38 -1.79
CA ARG A 593 -8.21 13.44 -2.05
C ARG A 593 -8.91 12.10 -1.85
N SER A 594 -8.20 11.08 -1.35
CA SER A 594 -8.69 9.70 -1.26
C SER A 594 -9.14 9.13 -2.61
N ALA A 595 -8.59 9.62 -3.73
CA ALA A 595 -8.86 9.09 -5.05
C ALA A 595 -8.34 7.65 -5.16
N ALA A 596 -9.09 6.78 -5.85
CA ALA A 596 -8.69 5.40 -6.09
C ALA A 596 -7.45 5.31 -6.98
N ALA A 597 -7.38 6.16 -7.99
CA ALA A 597 -6.28 6.23 -8.95
C ALA A 597 -6.23 7.64 -9.58
N CYS A 598 -5.20 7.90 -10.38
CA CYS A 598 -5.11 9.11 -11.19
C CYS A 598 -4.35 8.81 -12.48
N THR A 599 -4.74 9.46 -13.56
CA THR A 599 -4.01 9.50 -14.82
C THR A 599 -4.06 10.90 -15.41
N VAL A 600 -3.05 11.28 -16.22
CA VAL A 600 -2.93 12.61 -16.82
C VAL A 600 -2.82 12.45 -18.33
N LYS A 601 -3.69 13.12 -19.06
CA LYS A 601 -3.62 13.14 -20.54
C LYS A 601 -2.41 13.96 -20.96
N LEU A 602 -1.48 13.34 -21.68
CA LEU A 602 -0.30 13.99 -22.26
C LEU A 602 -0.24 13.78 -23.76
N ASN A 603 0.50 14.66 -24.43
CA ASN A 603 0.90 14.46 -25.82
C ASN A 603 1.96 13.34 -25.91
N ARG A 604 2.10 12.77 -27.10
CA ARG A 604 3.04 11.65 -27.34
C ARG A 604 4.52 12.07 -27.18
N GLU A 605 4.84 13.30 -27.60
CA GLU A 605 6.21 13.81 -27.64
C GLU A 605 6.86 13.85 -26.25
N PRO A 606 6.27 14.41 -25.19
CA PRO A 606 6.82 14.35 -23.82
C PRO A 606 7.03 12.92 -23.33
N VAL A 607 6.12 12.00 -23.66
CA VAL A 607 6.21 10.60 -23.25
C VAL A 607 7.36 9.88 -23.96
N VAL A 608 7.54 10.08 -25.27
CA VAL A 608 8.67 9.51 -26.04
C VAL A 608 9.99 10.05 -25.54
N GLU A 609 10.09 11.35 -25.29
CA GLU A 609 11.29 11.97 -24.71
C GLU A 609 11.65 11.34 -23.37
N TYR A 610 10.68 11.15 -22.49
CA TYR A 610 10.85 10.57 -21.18
C TYR A 610 11.24 9.08 -21.22
N LEU A 611 10.61 8.29 -22.07
CA LEU A 611 10.97 6.88 -22.26
C LEU A 611 12.40 6.71 -22.80
N ASN A 612 12.82 7.53 -23.75
CA ASN A 612 14.19 7.51 -24.27
C ASN A 612 15.22 7.86 -23.17
N SER A 613 14.91 8.85 -22.33
CA SER A 613 15.74 9.16 -21.16
C SER A 613 15.84 7.95 -20.22
N ASN A 614 14.72 7.29 -19.93
CA ASN A 614 14.69 6.16 -19.01
C ASN A 614 15.35 4.89 -19.59
N ILE A 615 15.31 4.69 -20.91
CA ILE A 615 16.07 3.63 -21.59
C ILE A 615 17.58 3.79 -21.31
N ALA A 616 18.11 5.01 -21.43
CA ALA A 616 19.51 5.28 -21.11
C ALA A 616 19.84 5.01 -19.63
N LEU A 617 18.93 5.40 -18.71
CA LEU A 617 19.07 5.08 -17.29
C LEU A 617 19.11 3.57 -17.06
N ILE A 618 18.20 2.80 -17.66
CA ILE A 618 18.14 1.34 -17.47
C ILE A 618 19.41 0.66 -17.99
N ASP A 619 19.93 1.09 -19.15
CA ASP A 619 21.17 0.55 -19.69
C ASP A 619 22.34 0.77 -18.71
N GLU A 620 22.43 1.96 -18.09
CA GLU A 620 23.43 2.25 -17.05
C GLU A 620 23.21 1.44 -15.77
N LEU A 621 21.97 1.28 -15.29
CA LEU A 621 21.66 0.44 -14.12
C LEU A 621 22.15 -1.01 -14.32
N ILE A 622 21.93 -1.56 -15.50
CA ILE A 622 22.42 -2.90 -15.87
C ILE A 622 23.97 -2.93 -15.85
N GLU A 623 24.62 -1.93 -16.41
CA GLU A 623 26.09 -1.84 -16.46
C GLU A 623 26.70 -1.70 -15.04
N GLN A 624 26.04 -0.94 -14.16
CA GLN A 624 26.46 -0.77 -12.76
C GLN A 624 26.09 -1.94 -11.85
N GLY A 625 25.51 -3.00 -12.40
CA GLY A 625 25.24 -4.23 -11.68
C GLY A 625 24.11 -4.14 -10.65
N TYR A 626 23.05 -3.37 -10.94
CA TYR A 626 21.82 -3.49 -10.17
C TYR A 626 21.23 -4.88 -10.37
N GLU A 627 20.70 -5.42 -9.29
CA GLU A 627 20.13 -6.77 -9.25
C GLU A 627 18.93 -6.89 -10.22
N ASP A 628 18.69 -8.12 -10.70
CA ASP A 628 17.68 -8.45 -11.70
C ASP A 628 17.81 -7.70 -13.02
N ALA A 629 19.02 -7.74 -13.59
CA ALA A 629 19.31 -7.19 -14.92
C ALA A 629 18.37 -7.73 -16.01
N ALA A 630 17.86 -8.95 -15.88
CA ALA A 630 16.91 -9.55 -16.82
C ALA A 630 15.56 -8.81 -16.84
N THR A 631 15.01 -8.43 -15.68
CA THR A 631 13.77 -7.63 -15.59
C THR A 631 14.00 -6.22 -16.14
N LEU A 632 15.12 -5.59 -15.80
CA LEU A 632 15.49 -4.29 -16.35
C LEU A 632 15.59 -4.33 -17.88
N ALA A 633 16.25 -5.34 -18.44
CA ALA A 633 16.37 -5.52 -19.90
C ALA A 633 14.99 -5.70 -20.57
N ARG A 634 14.12 -6.55 -20.02
CA ARG A 634 12.76 -6.71 -20.53
C ARG A 634 11.96 -5.39 -20.49
N ARG A 635 12.09 -4.63 -19.41
CA ARG A 635 11.42 -3.33 -19.27
C ARG A 635 11.94 -2.32 -20.29
N ARG A 636 13.24 -2.21 -20.46
CA ARG A 636 13.88 -1.40 -21.50
C ARG A 636 13.39 -1.76 -22.89
N ASP A 637 13.34 -3.05 -23.23
CA ASP A 637 12.94 -3.52 -24.56
C ASP A 637 11.45 -3.21 -24.84
N LYS A 638 10.58 -3.33 -23.83
CA LYS A 638 9.18 -2.86 -23.91
C LYS A 638 9.07 -1.34 -24.11
N MET A 639 9.92 -0.55 -23.47
CA MET A 639 9.98 0.90 -23.70
C MET A 639 10.41 1.21 -25.14
N LYS A 640 11.44 0.54 -25.65
CA LYS A 640 11.89 0.69 -27.05
C LYS A 640 10.79 0.32 -28.05
N ASP A 641 10.08 -0.77 -27.82
CA ASP A 641 8.93 -1.15 -28.66
C ASP A 641 7.82 -0.10 -28.62
N TRP A 642 7.48 0.41 -27.41
CA TRP A 642 6.45 1.45 -27.30
C TRP A 642 6.88 2.76 -28.00
N VAL A 643 8.13 3.18 -27.88
CA VAL A 643 8.66 4.37 -28.58
C VAL A 643 8.52 4.21 -30.09
N ALA A 644 8.78 3.01 -30.61
CA ALA A 644 8.67 2.72 -32.06
C ALA A 644 7.23 2.62 -32.54
N ASN A 645 6.36 1.94 -31.82
CA ASN A 645 5.06 1.47 -32.30
C ASN A 645 3.87 1.98 -31.46
N GLY A 646 4.09 2.47 -30.24
CA GLY A 646 3.04 2.82 -29.30
C GLY A 646 2.30 4.10 -29.64
N GLN A 647 1.00 4.10 -29.32
CA GLN A 647 0.13 5.28 -29.36
C GLN A 647 -0.54 5.40 -27.99
N LEU A 648 -0.73 6.62 -27.51
CA LEU A 648 -1.46 6.89 -26.27
C LEU A 648 -2.96 6.64 -26.50
N MET A 649 -3.60 6.13 -25.45
CA MET A 649 -5.06 5.97 -25.43
C MET A 649 -5.73 7.34 -25.20
N GLU A 650 -6.96 7.46 -25.69
CA GLU A 650 -7.81 8.63 -25.49
C GLU A 650 -9.21 8.20 -25.04
N ALA A 651 -9.85 9.03 -24.22
CA ALA A 651 -11.25 8.84 -23.86
C ALA A 651 -12.16 8.97 -25.11
N ASP A 652 -13.27 8.26 -25.10
CA ASP A 652 -14.30 8.44 -26.13
C ASP A 652 -15.00 9.78 -25.92
N SER A 653 -15.45 10.40 -27.02
CA SER A 653 -16.02 11.74 -27.01
C SER A 653 -17.34 11.87 -26.24
N ASP A 654 -18.04 10.74 -26.02
CA ASP A 654 -19.29 10.64 -25.28
C ASP A 654 -19.14 9.91 -23.94
N ALA A 655 -17.88 9.74 -23.45
CA ALA A 655 -17.60 9.18 -22.15
C ALA A 655 -18.25 9.98 -21.03
N GLU A 656 -18.80 9.29 -20.04
CA GLU A 656 -19.46 9.93 -18.89
C GLU A 656 -18.55 9.93 -17.65
N TYR A 657 -18.61 11.04 -16.90
CA TYR A 657 -17.87 11.26 -15.66
C TYR A 657 -18.84 11.56 -14.51
N ALA A 658 -18.49 11.12 -13.30
CA ALA A 658 -19.28 11.43 -12.09
C ALA A 658 -19.35 12.96 -11.83
N ALA A 659 -18.32 13.67 -12.21
CA ALA A 659 -18.28 15.15 -12.24
C ALA A 659 -17.22 15.62 -13.22
N VAL A 660 -17.40 16.85 -13.74
CA VAL A 660 -16.39 17.57 -14.52
C VAL A 660 -16.10 18.87 -13.77
N ILE A 661 -14.84 19.07 -13.39
CA ILE A 661 -14.37 20.27 -12.71
C ILE A 661 -13.51 21.06 -13.68
N GLU A 662 -13.97 22.24 -14.06
CA GLU A 662 -13.25 23.12 -14.98
C GLU A 662 -12.49 24.20 -14.21
N ILE A 663 -11.19 24.33 -14.49
CA ILE A 663 -10.29 25.30 -13.85
C ILE A 663 -9.76 26.27 -14.92
N ASP A 664 -10.13 27.54 -14.78
CA ASP A 664 -9.62 28.62 -15.63
C ASP A 664 -8.33 29.18 -15.02
N MET A 665 -7.18 28.76 -15.58
CA MET A 665 -5.85 29.18 -15.15
C MET A 665 -5.64 30.71 -15.30
N ASP A 666 -6.35 31.35 -16.22
CA ASP A 666 -6.29 32.80 -16.39
C ASP A 666 -6.84 33.57 -15.18
N GLN A 667 -7.63 32.92 -14.32
CA GLN A 667 -8.18 33.52 -13.10
C GLN A 667 -7.30 33.32 -11.86
N ILE A 668 -6.28 32.46 -11.93
CA ILE A 668 -5.37 32.21 -10.82
C ILE A 668 -4.24 33.23 -10.87
N LYS A 669 -4.28 34.23 -9.98
CA LYS A 669 -3.36 35.37 -9.96
C LYS A 669 -2.40 35.41 -8.79
N GLU A 670 -2.55 34.52 -7.84
CA GLU A 670 -1.73 34.39 -6.64
C GLU A 670 -1.59 32.92 -6.21
N PRO A 671 -0.56 32.57 -5.43
CA PRO A 671 -0.39 31.21 -4.93
C PRO A 671 -1.59 30.68 -4.13
N ILE A 672 -1.85 29.39 -4.30
CA ILE A 672 -2.85 28.65 -3.53
C ILE A 672 -2.12 27.62 -2.66
N LEU A 673 -2.39 27.60 -1.36
CA LEU A 673 -1.73 26.73 -0.40
C LEU A 673 -2.74 25.99 0.47
N ALA A 674 -2.36 24.79 0.96
CA ALA A 674 -3.16 24.09 1.97
C ALA A 674 -2.82 24.63 3.35
N CYS A 675 -3.85 24.88 4.16
CA CYS A 675 -3.74 25.41 5.51
C CYS A 675 -3.42 24.31 6.54
N PRO A 676 -2.99 24.69 7.73
CA PRO A 676 -2.54 23.73 8.72
C PRO A 676 -3.52 22.63 9.02
N ASN A 677 -3.02 21.49 8.89
CA ASN A 677 -3.28 20.11 9.19
C ASN A 677 -4.46 19.51 8.42
N ASP A 678 -4.88 20.17 7.32
CA ASP A 678 -5.84 19.59 6.39
C ASP A 678 -5.45 19.89 4.92
N PRO A 679 -5.14 18.87 4.10
CA PRO A 679 -4.78 19.09 2.69
C PRO A 679 -5.96 19.54 1.82
N ASP A 680 -7.21 19.45 2.31
CA ASP A 680 -8.41 19.94 1.65
C ASP A 680 -8.72 21.41 2.01
N ASP A 681 -8.19 21.93 3.12
CA ASP A 681 -8.39 23.34 3.50
C ASP A 681 -7.43 24.26 2.74
N VAL A 682 -7.74 24.48 1.47
CA VAL A 682 -6.92 25.27 0.54
C VAL A 682 -7.42 26.71 0.43
N LYS A 683 -6.49 27.65 0.43
CA LYS A 683 -6.73 29.10 0.36
C LYS A 683 -5.67 29.80 -0.47
N THR A 684 -6.04 30.92 -1.08
CA THR A 684 -5.05 31.84 -1.65
C THR A 684 -4.32 32.60 -0.53
N LEU A 685 -3.19 33.23 -0.84
CA LEU A 685 -2.47 34.08 0.12
C LEU A 685 -3.35 35.20 0.68
N THR A 686 -4.24 35.78 -0.13
CA THR A 686 -5.22 36.75 0.31
C THR A 686 -6.22 36.13 1.29
N GLU A 687 -6.82 34.98 0.96
CA GLU A 687 -7.80 34.29 1.81
C GLU A 687 -7.19 33.85 3.15
N VAL A 688 -5.89 33.43 3.18
CA VAL A 688 -5.18 33.11 4.44
C VAL A 688 -5.14 34.31 5.38
N ARG A 689 -4.86 35.52 4.83
CA ARG A 689 -4.80 36.74 5.60
C ARG A 689 -6.17 37.23 6.06
N GLU A 690 -7.19 37.16 5.19
CA GLU A 690 -8.56 37.48 5.52
C GLU A 690 -9.14 36.56 6.61
N ALA A 691 -8.76 35.29 6.60
CA ALA A 691 -9.12 34.33 7.65
C ALA A 691 -8.35 34.55 8.98
N GLY A 692 -7.40 35.50 9.03
CA GLY A 692 -6.60 35.81 10.22
C GLY A 692 -5.67 34.66 10.66
N LEU A 693 -5.28 33.77 9.74
CA LEU A 693 -4.38 32.67 10.05
C LEU A 693 -2.95 33.18 10.29
N ARG A 694 -2.18 32.44 11.09
CA ARG A 694 -0.81 32.83 11.42
C ARG A 694 0.09 32.79 10.18
N THR A 695 0.71 33.90 9.84
CA THR A 695 1.63 34.02 8.70
C THR A 695 3.10 33.77 9.06
N LYS A 696 3.48 33.93 10.32
CA LYS A 696 4.86 33.70 10.78
C LYS A 696 5.18 32.21 10.79
N ILE A 697 6.27 31.84 10.12
CA ILE A 697 6.74 30.48 9.93
C ILE A 697 8.04 30.27 10.71
N ASP A 698 8.18 29.11 11.36
CA ASP A 698 9.35 28.75 12.15
C ASP A 698 10.37 27.91 11.37
N GLU A 699 9.88 26.94 10.57
CA GLU A 699 10.72 26.06 9.75
C GLU A 699 10.16 25.92 8.33
N VAL A 700 11.04 25.66 7.38
CA VAL A 700 10.68 25.40 5.97
C VAL A 700 11.27 24.07 5.53
N PHE A 701 10.47 23.22 4.89
CA PHE A 701 10.91 21.96 4.31
C PHE A 701 10.64 21.91 2.82
N VAL A 702 11.69 21.66 2.02
CA VAL A 702 11.60 21.44 0.58
C VAL A 702 12.07 20.03 0.26
N GLY A 703 11.15 19.20 -0.17
CA GLY A 703 11.36 17.79 -0.48
C GLY A 703 10.02 17.07 -0.53
N SER A 704 9.95 15.97 -1.18
CA SER A 704 8.89 14.95 -1.24
C SER A 704 8.93 14.22 -2.58
N CYS A 705 8.08 13.19 -2.74
CA CYS A 705 7.93 12.47 -4.02
C CYS A 705 7.51 13.38 -5.18
N MET A 706 6.68 14.38 -4.94
CA MET A 706 6.21 15.32 -5.98
C MET A 706 7.11 16.55 -6.18
N THR A 707 8.25 16.65 -5.48
CA THR A 707 9.19 17.78 -5.63
C THR A 707 10.31 17.37 -6.58
N ASN A 708 10.15 17.67 -7.87
CA ASN A 708 11.14 17.36 -8.92
C ASN A 708 12.33 18.32 -8.92
N ILE A 709 13.38 17.98 -9.70
CA ILE A 709 14.65 18.75 -9.74
C ILE A 709 14.47 20.20 -10.12
N GLY A 710 13.50 20.52 -11.00
CA GLY A 710 13.20 21.88 -11.43
C GLY A 710 12.77 22.79 -10.28
N LEU A 711 12.03 22.22 -9.32
CA LEU A 711 11.58 22.95 -8.14
C LEU A 711 12.74 23.28 -7.19
N PHE A 712 13.74 22.40 -7.07
CA PHE A 712 14.96 22.70 -6.32
C PHE A 712 15.82 23.77 -7.00
N ARG A 713 15.86 23.81 -8.34
CA ARG A 713 16.53 24.87 -9.09
C ARG A 713 15.80 26.21 -8.88
N ALA A 714 14.46 26.21 -8.95
CA ALA A 714 13.64 27.40 -8.69
C ALA A 714 13.90 27.95 -7.28
N LEU A 715 13.90 27.09 -6.26
CA LEU A 715 14.31 27.44 -4.89
C LEU A 715 15.70 28.09 -4.89
N GLY A 716 16.67 27.45 -5.55
CA GLY A 716 18.06 27.91 -5.60
C GLY A 716 18.24 29.27 -6.27
N GLU A 717 17.55 29.51 -7.41
CA GLU A 717 17.61 30.81 -8.09
C GLU A 717 17.01 31.96 -7.24
N ILE A 718 15.93 31.66 -6.48
CA ILE A 718 15.34 32.66 -5.56
C ILE A 718 16.29 32.95 -4.38
N LEU A 719 16.97 31.94 -3.83
CA LEU A 719 17.89 32.11 -2.71
C LEU A 719 19.26 32.69 -3.11
N LYS A 720 19.60 32.66 -4.39
CA LYS A 720 20.91 33.06 -4.91
C LYS A 720 21.23 34.50 -4.62
N GLY A 721 22.32 34.72 -3.86
CA GLY A 721 22.81 36.04 -3.51
C GLY A 721 22.13 36.71 -2.31
N GLU A 722 21.14 36.09 -1.70
CA GLU A 722 20.36 36.66 -0.58
C GLU A 722 21.01 36.39 0.81
N GLY A 723 21.99 35.49 0.91
CA GLY A 723 22.61 35.11 2.17
C GLY A 723 21.77 34.17 3.03
N PRO A 724 22.05 34.08 4.35
CA PRO A 724 21.34 33.16 5.22
C PRO A 724 19.85 33.50 5.35
N VAL A 725 19.01 32.48 5.27
CA VAL A 725 17.55 32.57 5.44
C VAL A 725 17.18 32.81 6.91
N LYS A 726 15.94 33.30 7.15
CA LYS A 726 15.47 33.64 8.50
C LYS A 726 14.97 32.44 9.28
N ASN A 727 14.56 31.36 8.58
CA ASN A 727 13.99 30.16 9.15
C ASN A 727 14.98 29.03 9.06
N LYS A 728 14.77 27.98 9.83
CA LYS A 728 15.46 26.71 9.61
C LYS A 728 14.93 26.09 8.31
N LEU A 729 15.82 25.96 7.33
CA LEU A 729 15.50 25.41 6.00
C LEU A 729 16.04 23.98 5.88
N TRP A 730 15.16 23.05 5.49
CA TRP A 730 15.50 21.67 5.20
C TRP A 730 15.35 21.40 3.71
N ILE A 731 16.31 20.67 3.13
CA ILE A 731 16.31 20.30 1.71
C ILE A 731 16.57 18.80 1.59
N CYS A 732 15.67 18.09 0.89
CA CYS A 732 15.76 16.65 0.67
C CYS A 732 15.37 16.33 -0.79
N PRO A 733 16.33 16.11 -1.70
CA PRO A 733 16.06 15.75 -3.09
C PRO A 733 15.35 14.39 -3.19
N PRO A 734 14.57 14.14 -4.27
CA PRO A 734 13.84 12.88 -4.41
C PRO A 734 14.75 11.68 -4.70
N THR A 735 15.85 11.86 -5.47
CA THR A 735 16.79 10.78 -5.78
C THR A 735 18.24 11.25 -5.69
N LYS A 736 19.18 10.28 -5.53
CA LYS A 736 20.61 10.57 -5.58
C LYS A 736 21.07 11.19 -6.91
N MET A 737 20.33 10.90 -7.99
CA MET A 737 20.63 11.45 -9.31
C MET A 737 20.29 12.95 -9.35
N ASP A 738 19.18 13.36 -8.75
CA ASP A 738 18.80 14.77 -8.59
C ASP A 738 19.79 15.52 -7.69
N GLU A 739 20.20 14.90 -6.57
CA GLU A 739 21.24 15.44 -5.67
C GLU A 739 22.55 15.66 -6.40
N LYS A 740 22.99 14.67 -7.17
CA LYS A 740 24.25 14.74 -7.93
C LYS A 740 24.20 15.86 -8.98
N GLN A 741 23.11 15.93 -9.74
CA GLN A 741 22.93 16.96 -10.78
C GLN A 741 22.89 18.36 -10.16
N LEU A 742 22.12 18.57 -9.08
CA LEU A 742 22.07 19.86 -8.37
C LEU A 742 23.43 20.26 -7.80
N THR A 743 24.23 19.29 -7.37
CA THR A 743 25.59 19.53 -6.88
C THR A 743 26.52 19.99 -8.02
N GLU A 744 26.48 19.34 -9.17
CA GLU A 744 27.27 19.70 -10.36
C GLU A 744 26.90 21.07 -10.92
N GLU A 745 25.62 21.42 -10.86
CA GLU A 745 25.08 22.72 -11.24
C GLU A 745 25.39 23.85 -10.22
N GLY A 746 25.91 23.50 -9.04
CA GLY A 746 26.31 24.44 -7.99
C GLY A 746 25.21 24.83 -7.02
N TYR A 747 24.00 24.29 -7.11
CA TYR A 747 22.89 24.63 -6.21
C TYR A 747 23.16 24.25 -4.75
N TYR A 748 23.88 23.17 -4.50
CA TYR A 748 24.27 22.79 -3.12
C TYR A 748 25.14 23.84 -2.44
N SER A 749 25.95 24.58 -3.20
CA SER A 749 26.70 25.73 -2.68
C SER A 749 25.76 26.89 -2.32
N ILE A 750 24.73 27.14 -3.11
CA ILE A 750 23.70 28.16 -2.82
C ILE A 750 22.92 27.77 -1.54
N PHE A 751 22.50 26.50 -1.42
CA PHE A 751 21.80 25.98 -0.24
C PHE A 751 22.66 26.11 1.03
N GLY A 752 23.95 25.79 0.93
CA GLY A 752 24.91 25.97 2.03
C GLY A 752 25.07 27.43 2.46
N MET A 753 25.17 28.35 1.51
CA MET A 753 25.23 29.79 1.80
C MET A 753 23.94 30.33 2.42
N ALA A 754 22.80 29.77 2.05
CA ALA A 754 21.52 30.07 2.66
C ALA A 754 21.37 29.48 4.08
N GLY A 755 22.32 28.65 4.54
CA GLY A 755 22.27 27.99 5.84
C GLY A 755 21.30 26.81 5.89
N ALA A 756 20.97 26.22 4.74
CA ALA A 756 20.08 25.08 4.66
C ALA A 756 20.73 23.81 5.21
N ARG A 757 19.93 22.97 5.83
CA ARG A 757 20.27 21.59 6.17
C ARG A 757 19.84 20.68 5.03
N THR A 758 20.80 20.00 4.42
CA THR A 758 20.55 19.02 3.36
C THR A 758 20.47 17.61 3.95
N GLU A 759 19.56 16.81 3.45
CA GLU A 759 19.30 15.44 3.89
C GLU A 759 19.57 14.45 2.74
N ILE A 760 19.86 13.21 3.10
CA ILE A 760 20.01 12.12 2.14
C ILE A 760 18.71 11.94 1.34
N PRO A 761 18.76 11.66 0.02
CA PRO A 761 17.57 11.47 -0.80
C PRO A 761 16.62 10.41 -0.27
N GLY A 762 15.35 10.76 -0.15
CA GLY A 762 14.32 9.89 0.41
C GLY A 762 13.16 10.66 1.03
N CYS A 763 12.35 9.97 1.84
CA CYS A 763 11.16 10.55 2.45
C CYS A 763 11.42 11.33 3.75
N SER A 764 12.54 11.06 4.43
CA SER A 764 13.05 11.84 5.59
C SER A 764 11.96 12.56 6.42
N LEU A 765 12.02 13.90 6.43
CA LEU A 765 11.10 14.77 7.18
C LEU A 765 9.65 14.70 6.66
N CYS A 766 9.42 14.46 5.36
CA CYS A 766 8.06 14.38 4.79
C CYS A 766 7.17 13.34 5.50
N MET A 767 7.77 12.28 6.06
CA MET A 767 7.08 11.26 6.83
C MET A 767 7.15 11.51 8.35
N GLY A 768 8.14 12.30 8.83
CA GLY A 768 8.37 12.53 10.25
C GLY A 768 8.83 11.29 11.03
N ASN A 769 9.29 10.26 10.34
CA ASN A 769 9.71 9.00 10.99
C ASN A 769 11.10 9.10 11.63
N GLN A 770 12.04 9.74 10.95
CA GLN A 770 13.45 9.77 11.34
C GLN A 770 13.94 11.18 11.65
N ALA A 771 13.47 12.20 10.91
CA ALA A 771 13.68 13.61 11.19
C ALA A 771 12.35 14.27 11.49
N GLN A 772 12.33 15.22 12.42
CA GLN A 772 11.14 15.96 12.85
C GLN A 772 11.44 17.44 13.02
N VAL A 773 10.44 18.28 12.78
CA VAL A 773 10.48 19.70 13.13
C VAL A 773 10.31 19.90 14.63
N GLY A 774 10.58 21.11 15.13
CA GLY A 774 10.38 21.47 16.52
C GLY A 774 8.93 21.29 16.96
N GLN A 775 8.70 20.91 18.23
CA GLN A 775 7.37 20.77 18.80
C GLN A 775 6.59 22.10 18.69
N GLY A 776 5.37 22.05 18.19
CA GLY A 776 4.50 23.21 18.01
C GLY A 776 4.96 24.18 16.91
N ALA A 777 5.95 23.79 16.09
CA ALA A 777 6.45 24.64 15.01
C ALA A 777 5.39 24.90 13.94
N TYR A 778 5.32 26.12 13.44
CA TYR A 778 4.63 26.44 12.19
C TYR A 778 5.59 26.23 11.03
N VAL A 779 5.19 25.37 10.12
CA VAL A 779 6.04 24.88 9.01
C VAL A 779 5.43 25.25 7.68
N PHE A 780 6.25 25.69 6.74
CA PHE A 780 5.88 25.70 5.32
C PHE A 780 6.58 24.56 4.59
N SER A 781 5.85 23.77 3.84
CA SER A 781 6.38 22.54 3.25
C SER A 781 5.95 22.32 1.80
N THR A 782 6.83 21.71 1.01
CA THR A 782 6.48 21.14 -0.31
C THR A 782 6.06 19.67 -0.21
N SER A 783 5.95 19.11 0.98
CA SER A 783 5.47 17.73 1.17
C SER A 783 4.03 17.55 0.64
N THR A 784 3.61 16.31 0.52
CA THR A 784 2.29 15.97 0.01
C THR A 784 1.21 16.11 1.06
N ARG A 785 1.56 15.97 2.36
CA ARG A 785 0.63 15.68 3.45
C ARG A 785 0.95 16.50 4.69
N ASN A 786 -0.07 17.02 5.35
CA ASN A 786 0.06 17.88 6.54
C ASN A 786 -0.89 17.49 7.69
N PHE A 787 -1.22 16.21 7.84
CA PHE A 787 -2.01 15.75 8.97
C PHE A 787 -1.35 16.07 10.32
N ASP A 788 -2.15 16.11 11.38
CA ASP A 788 -1.68 16.36 12.74
C ASP A 788 -0.46 15.50 13.11
N ASN A 789 0.54 16.12 13.70
CA ASN A 789 1.79 15.50 14.12
C ASN A 789 2.66 14.88 13.00
N ARG A 790 2.30 15.05 11.73
CA ARG A 790 2.97 14.40 10.60
C ARG A 790 4.46 14.74 10.50
N LEU A 791 4.83 16.02 10.60
CA LEU A 791 6.21 16.46 10.50
C LEU A 791 6.90 16.60 11.87
N GLY A 792 6.15 16.54 12.96
CA GLY A 792 6.61 16.68 14.33
C GLY A 792 5.44 16.92 15.28
N LYS A 793 5.68 16.72 16.57
CA LYS A 793 4.65 16.84 17.60
C LYS A 793 4.03 18.25 17.63
N ASP A 794 2.70 18.32 17.60
CA ASP A 794 1.90 19.56 17.64
C ASP A 794 2.23 20.55 16.50
N SER A 795 2.94 20.12 15.43
CA SER A 795 3.31 21.01 14.32
C SER A 795 2.08 21.45 13.52
N GLN A 796 2.16 22.68 13.00
CA GLN A 796 1.14 23.30 12.15
C GLN A 796 1.73 23.54 10.77
N VAL A 797 1.25 22.80 9.76
CA VAL A 797 1.94 22.68 8.47
C VAL A 797 1.11 23.23 7.32
N TYR A 798 1.63 24.27 6.65
CA TYR A 798 1.17 24.74 5.35
C TYR A 798 1.81 23.94 4.23
N LEU A 799 1.06 23.66 3.14
CA LEU A 799 1.62 23.03 1.94
C LEU A 799 1.51 23.97 0.73
N GLY A 800 2.63 24.16 0.03
CA GLY A 800 2.66 25.02 -1.16
C GLY A 800 3.86 24.74 -2.07
N SER A 801 4.12 25.67 -3.01
CA SER A 801 5.17 25.56 -4.00
C SER A 801 6.58 25.76 -3.40
N ALA A 802 7.60 25.28 -4.13
CA ALA A 802 9.00 25.48 -3.76
C ALA A 802 9.41 26.97 -3.86
N GLU A 803 8.83 27.68 -4.80
CA GLU A 803 9.01 29.13 -5.00
C GLU A 803 8.47 29.90 -3.79
N LEU A 804 7.25 29.56 -3.34
CA LEU A 804 6.69 30.17 -2.13
C LEU A 804 7.49 29.77 -0.88
N ALA A 805 7.98 28.54 -0.80
CA ALA A 805 8.87 28.08 0.26
C ALA A 805 10.17 28.92 0.36
N ALA A 806 10.77 29.24 -0.81
CA ALA A 806 11.95 30.10 -0.87
C ALA A 806 11.67 31.53 -0.34
N VAL A 807 10.57 32.12 -0.77
CA VAL A 807 10.16 33.45 -0.32
C VAL A 807 9.86 33.46 1.17
N VAL A 808 9.17 32.43 1.67
CA VAL A 808 8.91 32.25 3.11
C VAL A 808 10.22 32.10 3.91
N ALA A 809 11.18 31.35 3.40
CA ALA A 809 12.47 31.18 4.04
C ALA A 809 13.23 32.52 4.15
N LEU A 810 13.21 33.34 3.12
CA LEU A 810 13.84 34.67 3.09
C LEU A 810 13.13 35.67 4.05
N LYS A 811 11.79 35.65 4.07
CA LYS A 811 11.01 36.60 4.86
C LYS A 811 10.78 36.19 6.31
N GLY A 812 10.73 34.91 6.61
CA GLY A 812 10.33 34.32 7.90
C GLY A 812 8.82 34.25 8.11
N GLU A 813 8.05 34.58 7.08
CA GLU A 813 6.57 34.60 7.10
C GLU A 813 6.00 34.45 5.68
N LEU A 814 4.73 34.12 5.58
CA LEU A 814 3.98 34.13 4.31
C LEU A 814 3.97 35.56 3.73
N PRO A 815 4.38 35.77 2.47
CA PRO A 815 4.36 37.09 1.82
C PRO A 815 2.92 37.55 1.49
N THR A 816 2.77 38.82 1.10
CA THR A 816 1.59 39.23 0.35
C THR A 816 1.68 38.73 -1.10
N PRO A 817 0.58 38.63 -1.84
CA PRO A 817 0.64 38.28 -3.26
C PRO A 817 1.60 39.16 -4.07
N GLU A 818 1.60 40.45 -3.82
CA GLU A 818 2.46 41.42 -4.52
C GLU A 818 3.93 41.18 -4.20
N GLU A 819 4.28 41.02 -2.93
CA GLU A 819 5.66 40.70 -2.48
C GLU A 819 6.17 39.40 -3.09
N TYR A 820 5.31 38.38 -3.14
CA TYR A 820 5.64 37.09 -3.74
C TYR A 820 5.95 37.25 -5.22
N LEU A 821 5.02 37.88 -5.98
CA LEU A 821 5.17 38.04 -7.43
C LEU A 821 6.38 38.88 -7.77
N GLU A 822 6.66 39.99 -7.02
CA GLU A 822 7.83 40.81 -7.22
C GLU A 822 9.14 40.03 -7.06
N ILE A 823 9.25 39.23 -6.00
CA ILE A 823 10.47 38.45 -5.71
C ILE A 823 10.65 37.37 -6.76
N VAL A 824 9.60 36.58 -7.04
CA VAL A 824 9.70 35.43 -7.96
C VAL A 824 9.95 35.88 -9.39
N SER A 825 9.21 36.90 -9.89
CA SER A 825 9.41 37.40 -11.25
C SER A 825 10.76 38.11 -11.42
N GLY A 826 11.30 38.66 -10.35
CA GLY A 826 12.65 39.27 -10.36
C GLY A 826 13.80 38.25 -10.38
N LYS A 827 13.56 37.02 -9.94
CA LYS A 827 14.57 35.96 -9.82
C LYS A 827 14.46 34.88 -10.92
N ILE A 828 13.24 34.57 -11.35
CA ILE A 828 12.94 33.58 -12.39
C ILE A 828 12.24 34.34 -13.55
N THR A 829 13.06 34.74 -14.51
CA THR A 829 12.52 35.43 -15.70
C THR A 829 11.94 34.44 -16.70
N PRO A 830 11.06 34.90 -17.62
CA PRO A 830 10.51 34.01 -18.66
C PRO A 830 11.58 33.27 -19.48
N GLU A 831 12.74 33.90 -19.72
CA GLU A 831 13.85 33.28 -20.46
C GLU A 831 14.55 32.17 -19.69
N MET A 832 14.43 32.17 -18.37
CA MET A 832 15.04 31.14 -17.50
C MET A 832 14.15 29.91 -17.33
N THR A 833 12.86 29.99 -17.62
CA THR A 833 11.87 28.96 -17.34
C THR A 833 12.28 27.60 -17.88
N ASP A 834 12.66 27.52 -19.14
CA ASP A 834 13.09 26.25 -19.78
C ASP A 834 14.34 25.64 -19.16
N THR A 835 15.23 26.46 -18.58
CA THR A 835 16.45 25.99 -17.92
C THR A 835 16.19 25.56 -16.48
N VAL A 836 15.43 26.34 -15.73
CA VAL A 836 15.12 26.11 -14.32
C VAL A 836 14.25 24.86 -14.17
N TYR A 837 13.15 24.75 -14.93
CA TYR A 837 12.21 23.66 -14.83
C TYR A 837 12.52 22.45 -15.72
N LYS A 838 13.72 22.42 -16.32
CA LYS A 838 14.19 21.25 -17.08
C LYS A 838 14.24 20.02 -16.18
N TYR A 839 13.59 18.92 -16.61
CA TYR A 839 13.70 17.66 -15.90
C TYR A 839 15.07 16.98 -16.13
N LEU A 840 15.38 15.96 -15.32
CA LEU A 840 16.62 15.20 -15.45
C LEU A 840 16.53 14.21 -16.63
N ASN A 841 17.04 14.62 -17.79
CA ASN A 841 17.03 13.82 -19.01
C ASN A 841 18.39 13.14 -19.23
N PHE A 842 18.45 11.84 -19.00
CA PHE A 842 19.67 11.03 -19.06
C PHE A 842 20.27 10.91 -20.45
N ASN A 843 19.53 11.20 -21.52
CA ASN A 843 20.08 11.28 -22.87
C ASN A 843 20.89 12.55 -23.12
N THR A 844 20.78 13.55 -22.28
CA THR A 844 21.46 14.85 -22.46
C THR A 844 22.71 14.98 -21.59
N VAL A 845 22.98 14.02 -20.71
CA VAL A 845 24.19 13.95 -19.89
C VAL A 845 25.25 13.03 -20.54
N SER A 846 26.52 13.24 -20.23
CA SER A 846 27.59 12.34 -20.72
C SER A 846 27.50 10.96 -20.05
N ALA A 847 28.06 9.94 -20.67
CA ALA A 847 28.11 8.61 -20.06
C ALA A 847 28.87 8.62 -18.72
N GLU A 848 29.91 9.43 -18.56
CA GLU A 848 30.64 9.58 -17.29
C GLU A 848 29.74 10.21 -16.20
N GLN A 849 28.99 11.25 -16.54
CA GLN A 849 28.03 11.87 -15.60
C GLN A 849 26.93 10.89 -15.22
N LEU A 850 26.33 10.17 -16.16
CA LEU A 850 25.28 9.19 -15.89
C LEU A 850 25.79 8.08 -14.97
N SER A 851 26.98 7.54 -15.25
CA SER A 851 27.63 6.55 -14.40
C SER A 851 27.87 7.07 -12.97
N ALA A 852 28.29 8.31 -12.84
CA ALA A 852 28.49 8.94 -11.53
C ALA A 852 27.17 9.18 -10.76
N MET A 853 26.05 9.38 -11.45
CA MET A 853 24.72 9.55 -10.83
C MET A 853 24.16 8.23 -10.30
N VAL A 854 24.43 7.13 -11.00
CA VAL A 854 23.88 5.80 -10.69
C VAL A 854 24.71 5.08 -9.62
N LYS A 855 26.05 5.26 -9.61
CA LYS A 855 26.94 4.69 -8.57
C LYS A 855 26.56 5.15 -7.17
#